data_5ea3cc4c04eccf0d7721e993e86640f4
#
_entry.id   5ea3cc4c04eccf0d7721e993e86640f4
#
_cell.length_a   1.000
_cell.length_b   1.000
_cell.length_c   1.000
_cell.angle_alpha   90.00
_cell.angle_beta   90.00
_cell.angle_gamma   90.00
#
_symmetry.space_group_name_H-M   'P 1'
#
loop_
_entity.id
_entity.type
_entity.pdbx_description
1 polymer ?
#
loop_
_entity_poly.entity_id
_entity_poly.type
_entity_poly.pdbx_seq_one_letter_code
_entity_poly.pdbx_strand_id
1 'polypeptide(L)'
;MSKNPHYDALGFYNIIEKLKELAMSQQAKEVLDQLQPFMKEEVCLRKMKETTAARKVLDTCGTPPLASMNGVDEALRQGEIGGMLTTGQLVTVSKFAASCRRMEKYLQRGESLDQAMGAYGRSIGDLSDLQAEIDHCVQEDRVYDDASPALRNLRRKQEHVEGQIKEKLNHVLKSRSQYLAEKCIVSRNGRFVLPVQRRYQNQFGGTVVEVSGKGSTVFMEPASVSKLQSELAGLAIEEDNEVRRILYTLTAMVSEYEPIIRRNMDAMEILDVLFAKAALSAAMNGRPVEIGSERRLDIRQGRHPLLNTETCVPLDLKMEPAIAGIIITGPNTGGKTVAIKTAGLLSLMAQCGLHIPCGEGTYIAMQDGYWCDIGDSQNISQNLSTFSGHITNVIRILENASCDSFVILDELGSGTDPGEGMGIAVAVLEELRRRKCMFLVTTHYPQVKTYAQQTENVIGARMAFDRESLQPLYRLELGKSGESCALDIAKRLGLAAHLLDRAYYEVYGQHSEDFVSEQNSMAAPKSRLVRKTEPKKVTDVKGKFKMGDSVLVLPEKEIGIVYKPADENGDVIVQIKGKKRKVRHNRLQLKVAAESLYPPDYDFSTIFDSVENRKARHQLGRRFDADAVIEYEE
;
A
#
# COMPACT_ATOMS: atom_id res chain seq x y z
N MET A 1 -19.54 -2.22 -8.25
CA MET A 1 -20.01 -3.38 -7.42
C MET A 1 -19.17 -3.48 -6.17
N SER A 2 -19.74 -3.88 -5.01
CA SER A 2 -18.92 -4.16 -3.80
C SER A 2 -18.04 -5.39 -4.09
N LYS A 3 -16.74 -5.29 -3.79
CA LYS A 3 -15.80 -6.41 -3.93
C LYS A 3 -16.27 -7.60 -3.08
N ASN A 4 -16.19 -8.81 -3.62
CA ASN A 4 -16.51 -10.02 -2.86
C ASN A 4 -15.42 -10.25 -1.79
N PRO A 5 -15.72 -10.24 -0.48
CA PRO A 5 -14.73 -10.36 0.56
C PRO A 5 -13.98 -11.70 0.53
N HIS A 6 -14.60 -12.77 0.06
CA HIS A 6 -13.97 -14.08 -0.05
C HIS A 6 -12.90 -14.11 -1.16
N TYR A 7 -13.14 -13.42 -2.29
CA TYR A 7 -12.14 -13.28 -3.37
C TYR A 7 -10.98 -12.39 -2.95
N ASP A 8 -11.27 -11.36 -2.16
CA ASP A 8 -10.24 -10.48 -1.59
C ASP A 8 -9.34 -11.24 -0.61
N ALA A 9 -9.91 -12.06 0.27
CA ALA A 9 -9.17 -12.90 1.20
C ALA A 9 -8.20 -13.89 0.50
N LEU A 10 -8.54 -14.33 -0.71
CA LEU A 10 -7.66 -15.14 -1.57
C LEU A 10 -6.60 -14.31 -2.30
N GLY A 11 -6.71 -12.99 -2.34
CA GLY A 11 -5.83 -12.10 -3.09
C GLY A 11 -6.18 -11.98 -4.59
N PHE A 12 -7.39 -12.36 -5.00
CA PHE A 12 -7.81 -12.35 -6.40
C PHE A 12 -7.80 -10.94 -7.00
N TYR A 13 -8.20 -9.93 -6.24
CA TYR A 13 -8.19 -8.55 -6.75
C TYR A 13 -6.77 -8.02 -7.00
N ASN A 14 -5.75 -8.55 -6.34
CA ASN A 14 -4.36 -8.24 -6.69
C ASN A 14 -3.98 -8.80 -8.07
N ILE A 15 -4.57 -9.94 -8.47
CA ILE A 15 -4.41 -10.49 -9.83
C ILE A 15 -5.14 -9.62 -10.85
N ILE A 16 -6.33 -9.16 -10.52
CA ILE A 16 -7.08 -8.22 -11.38
C ILE A 16 -6.30 -6.92 -11.59
N GLU A 17 -5.70 -6.34 -10.54
CA GLU A 17 -4.88 -5.13 -10.72
C GLU A 17 -3.66 -5.39 -11.63
N LYS A 18 -2.97 -6.53 -11.47
CA LYS A 18 -1.91 -6.92 -12.41
C LYS A 18 -2.39 -7.07 -13.86
N LEU A 19 -3.59 -7.63 -14.06
CA LEU A 19 -4.20 -7.71 -15.40
C LEU A 19 -4.48 -6.32 -15.97
N LYS A 20 -5.02 -5.41 -15.16
CA LYS A 20 -5.29 -4.02 -15.56
C LYS A 20 -4.03 -3.24 -15.92
N GLU A 21 -2.90 -3.52 -15.23
CA GLU A 21 -1.59 -2.93 -15.58
C GLU A 21 -1.09 -3.40 -16.95
N LEU A 22 -1.47 -4.62 -17.37
CA LEU A 22 -1.08 -5.20 -18.65
C LEU A 22 -2.02 -4.79 -19.81
N ALA A 23 -3.22 -4.31 -19.51
CA ALA A 23 -4.17 -3.82 -20.51
C ALA A 23 -3.90 -2.36 -20.89
N MET A 24 -4.04 -2.04 -22.18
CA MET A 24 -3.75 -0.73 -22.75
C MET A 24 -4.94 0.22 -22.71
N SER A 25 -6.15 -0.28 -23.01
CA SER A 25 -7.37 0.53 -23.11
C SER A 25 -8.12 0.59 -21.78
N GLN A 26 -8.83 1.71 -21.55
CA GLN A 26 -9.67 1.86 -20.37
C GLN A 26 -10.84 0.87 -20.37
N GLN A 27 -11.42 0.61 -21.55
CA GLN A 27 -12.50 -0.34 -21.75
C GLN A 27 -12.09 -1.76 -21.30
N ALA A 28 -10.92 -2.23 -21.75
CA ALA A 28 -10.39 -3.54 -21.34
C ALA A 28 -10.17 -3.62 -19.82
N LYS A 29 -9.69 -2.54 -19.20
CA LYS A 29 -9.52 -2.48 -17.73
C LYS A 29 -10.85 -2.59 -16.99
N GLU A 30 -11.92 -1.99 -17.51
CA GLU A 30 -13.27 -2.08 -16.95
C GLU A 30 -13.83 -3.50 -17.08
N VAL A 31 -13.62 -4.17 -18.21
CA VAL A 31 -13.99 -5.58 -18.41
C VAL A 31 -13.23 -6.49 -17.44
N LEU A 32 -11.93 -6.26 -17.26
CA LEU A 32 -11.10 -7.03 -16.32
C LEU A 32 -11.51 -6.80 -14.86
N ASP A 33 -11.92 -5.60 -14.49
CA ASP A 33 -12.40 -5.28 -13.13
C ASP A 33 -13.71 -6.00 -12.79
N GLN A 34 -14.49 -6.39 -13.79
CA GLN A 34 -15.72 -7.15 -13.63
C GLN A 34 -15.54 -8.67 -13.83
N LEU A 35 -14.29 -9.14 -13.94
CA LEU A 35 -14.02 -10.56 -14.18
C LEU A 35 -14.51 -11.41 -13.00
N GLN A 36 -15.36 -12.40 -13.33
CA GLN A 36 -15.96 -13.35 -12.38
C GLN A 36 -15.74 -14.79 -12.87
N PRO A 37 -15.78 -15.77 -11.96
CA PRO A 37 -15.70 -17.18 -12.37
C PRO A 37 -16.88 -17.57 -13.26
N PHE A 38 -16.59 -18.28 -14.33
CA PHE A 38 -17.61 -18.77 -15.26
C PHE A 38 -18.37 -19.96 -14.64
N MET A 39 -19.70 -19.92 -14.71
CA MET A 39 -20.56 -20.98 -14.15
C MET A 39 -20.92 -22.06 -15.16
N LYS A 40 -20.49 -21.94 -16.41
CA LYS A 40 -20.71 -22.93 -17.47
C LYS A 40 -19.37 -23.48 -17.93
N GLU A 41 -19.23 -24.81 -17.89
CA GLU A 41 -18.00 -25.51 -18.26
C GLU A 41 -17.54 -25.15 -19.68
N GLU A 42 -18.47 -25.20 -20.64
CA GLU A 42 -18.18 -24.86 -22.05
C GLU A 42 -17.61 -23.43 -22.22
N VAL A 43 -18.16 -22.48 -21.45
CA VAL A 43 -17.69 -21.09 -21.50
C VAL A 43 -16.30 -20.97 -20.90
N CYS A 44 -16.09 -21.63 -19.75
CA CYS A 44 -14.80 -21.63 -19.08
C CYS A 44 -13.71 -22.24 -19.97
N LEU A 45 -13.97 -23.40 -20.55
CA LEU A 45 -13.06 -24.09 -21.48
C LEU A 45 -12.75 -23.24 -22.72
N ARG A 46 -13.78 -22.59 -23.28
CA ARG A 46 -13.59 -21.68 -24.42
C ARG A 46 -12.69 -20.51 -24.03
N LYS A 47 -12.93 -19.86 -22.90
CA LYS A 47 -12.11 -18.73 -22.43
C LYS A 47 -10.68 -19.14 -22.11
N MET A 48 -10.46 -20.32 -21.56
CA MET A 48 -9.14 -20.90 -21.35
C MET A 48 -8.42 -21.12 -22.70
N LYS A 49 -9.11 -21.66 -23.69
CA LYS A 49 -8.57 -21.85 -25.06
C LYS A 49 -8.23 -20.52 -25.73
N GLU A 50 -9.09 -19.51 -25.60
CA GLU A 50 -8.83 -18.17 -26.14
C GLU A 50 -7.55 -17.57 -25.52
N THR A 51 -7.38 -17.68 -24.19
CA THR A 51 -6.15 -17.27 -23.49
C THR A 51 -4.93 -18.04 -23.99
N THR A 52 -5.08 -19.34 -24.23
CA THR A 52 -3.99 -20.21 -24.76
C THR A 52 -3.59 -19.80 -26.19
N ALA A 53 -4.59 -19.50 -27.03
CA ALA A 53 -4.35 -19.03 -28.40
C ALA A 53 -3.60 -17.70 -28.41
N ALA A 54 -4.06 -16.73 -27.62
CA ALA A 54 -3.40 -15.43 -27.48
C ALA A 54 -1.96 -15.59 -26.94
N ARG A 55 -1.75 -16.51 -25.98
CA ARG A 55 -0.41 -16.78 -25.41
C ARG A 55 0.55 -17.36 -26.46
N LYS A 56 0.12 -18.29 -27.30
CA LYS A 56 0.93 -18.83 -28.39
C LYS A 56 1.37 -17.76 -29.37
N VAL A 57 0.46 -16.87 -29.74
CA VAL A 57 0.75 -15.76 -30.66
C VAL A 57 1.71 -14.76 -29.99
N LEU A 58 1.49 -14.43 -28.71
CA LEU A 58 2.39 -13.55 -27.94
C LEU A 58 3.81 -14.10 -27.88
N ASP A 59 3.96 -15.39 -27.56
CA ASP A 59 5.27 -16.02 -27.42
C ASP A 59 6.05 -16.10 -28.76
N THR A 60 5.35 -16.19 -29.89
CA THR A 60 5.96 -16.34 -31.22
C THR A 60 6.11 -15.01 -31.96
N CYS A 61 5.10 -14.15 -31.91
CA CYS A 61 5.05 -12.91 -32.68
C CYS A 61 5.48 -11.67 -31.88
N GLY A 62 5.72 -11.83 -30.56
CA GLY A 62 6.08 -10.74 -29.64
C GLY A 62 4.89 -9.87 -29.23
N THR A 63 5.18 -8.69 -28.69
CA THR A 63 4.17 -7.77 -28.13
C THR A 63 3.15 -7.33 -29.18
N PRO A 64 1.85 -7.44 -28.89
CA PRO A 64 0.78 -7.00 -29.79
C PRO A 64 0.80 -5.46 -29.96
N PRO A 65 0.51 -4.93 -31.15
CA PRO A 65 0.50 -3.49 -31.44
C PRO A 65 -0.81 -2.82 -30.98
N LEU A 66 -1.20 -3.07 -29.74
CA LEU A 66 -2.36 -2.43 -29.11
C LEU A 66 -2.08 -0.96 -28.85
N ALA A 67 -3.10 -0.13 -28.94
CA ALA A 67 -3.03 1.29 -28.62
C ALA A 67 -4.26 1.73 -27.81
N SER A 68 -4.14 2.84 -27.09
CA SER A 68 -5.28 3.43 -26.40
C SER A 68 -6.37 3.83 -27.42
N MET A 69 -7.61 3.55 -27.08
CA MET A 69 -8.81 3.95 -27.82
C MET A 69 -9.45 5.23 -27.26
N ASN A 70 -8.77 5.90 -26.33
CA ASN A 70 -9.29 7.08 -25.67
C ASN A 70 -9.61 8.19 -26.66
N GLY A 71 -10.80 8.78 -26.54
CA GLY A 71 -11.25 9.88 -27.39
C GLY A 71 -11.88 9.47 -28.73
N VAL A 72 -11.76 8.20 -29.15
CA VAL A 72 -12.42 7.73 -30.40
C VAL A 72 -13.94 7.75 -30.24
N ASP A 73 -14.47 7.20 -29.13
CA ASP A 73 -15.92 7.19 -28.88
C ASP A 73 -16.49 8.60 -28.72
N GLU A 74 -15.75 9.53 -28.14
CA GLU A 74 -16.14 10.94 -28.06
C GLU A 74 -16.20 11.60 -29.45
N ALA A 75 -15.22 11.32 -30.31
CA ALA A 75 -15.23 11.80 -31.68
C ALA A 75 -16.43 11.26 -32.46
N LEU A 76 -16.77 9.96 -32.34
CA LEU A 76 -17.95 9.37 -32.98
C LEU A 76 -19.24 10.03 -32.50
N ARG A 77 -19.42 10.19 -31.17
CA ARG A 77 -20.61 10.87 -30.61
C ARG A 77 -20.78 12.30 -31.12
N GLN A 78 -19.65 13.04 -31.23
CA GLN A 78 -19.69 14.39 -31.78
C GLN A 78 -20.08 14.41 -33.23
N GLY A 79 -19.61 13.46 -34.04
CA GLY A 79 -20.03 13.28 -35.43
C GLY A 79 -21.53 12.94 -35.58
N GLU A 80 -22.06 12.05 -34.73
CA GLU A 80 -23.48 11.64 -34.71
C GLU A 80 -24.44 12.81 -34.46
N ILE A 81 -24.08 13.74 -33.58
CA ILE A 81 -24.89 14.95 -33.32
C ILE A 81 -24.69 16.05 -34.38
N GLY A 82 -23.94 15.78 -35.46
CA GLY A 82 -23.65 16.74 -36.53
C GLY A 82 -22.60 17.81 -36.12
N GLY A 83 -21.86 17.61 -35.03
CA GLY A 83 -20.77 18.48 -34.60
C GLY A 83 -19.52 18.26 -35.45
N MET A 84 -18.84 19.35 -35.82
CA MET A 84 -17.55 19.30 -36.50
C MET A 84 -16.45 18.75 -35.58
N LEU A 85 -15.70 17.76 -36.04
CA LEU A 85 -14.54 17.23 -35.34
C LEU A 85 -13.35 18.22 -35.39
N THR A 86 -12.63 18.30 -34.30
CA THR A 86 -11.36 19.04 -34.24
C THR A 86 -10.26 18.25 -34.93
N THR A 87 -9.18 18.93 -35.30
CA THR A 87 -7.96 18.29 -35.84
C THR A 87 -7.42 17.20 -34.91
N GLY A 88 -7.37 17.44 -33.58
CA GLY A 88 -6.93 16.47 -32.60
C GLY A 88 -7.81 15.22 -32.52
N GLN A 89 -9.13 15.36 -32.66
CA GLN A 89 -10.05 14.22 -32.70
C GLN A 89 -9.86 13.40 -33.99
N LEU A 90 -9.71 14.05 -35.15
CA LEU A 90 -9.41 13.38 -36.42
C LEU A 90 -8.09 12.61 -36.35
N VAL A 91 -7.05 13.21 -35.82
CA VAL A 91 -5.75 12.52 -35.60
C VAL A 91 -5.91 11.30 -34.65
N THR A 92 -6.79 11.39 -33.65
CA THR A 92 -7.08 10.26 -32.77
C THR A 92 -7.73 9.11 -33.54
N VAL A 93 -8.70 9.41 -34.40
CA VAL A 93 -9.34 8.42 -35.27
C VAL A 93 -8.33 7.81 -36.25
N SER A 94 -7.47 8.61 -36.90
CA SER A 94 -6.40 8.12 -37.76
C SER A 94 -5.41 7.18 -37.04
N LYS A 95 -4.95 7.55 -35.84
CA LYS A 95 -4.08 6.71 -35.02
C LYS A 95 -4.73 5.38 -34.66
N PHE A 96 -6.03 5.41 -34.35
CA PHE A 96 -6.81 4.19 -34.11
C PHE A 96 -6.89 3.30 -35.36
N ALA A 97 -7.21 3.87 -36.52
CA ALA A 97 -7.23 3.14 -37.79
C ALA A 97 -5.86 2.50 -38.11
N ALA A 98 -4.79 3.23 -37.93
CA ALA A 98 -3.42 2.71 -38.05
C ALA A 98 -3.12 1.55 -37.08
N SER A 99 -3.66 1.60 -35.85
CA SER A 99 -3.54 0.52 -34.86
C SER A 99 -4.31 -0.73 -35.31
N CYS A 100 -5.52 -0.58 -35.79
CA CYS A 100 -6.33 -1.67 -36.34
C CYS A 100 -5.59 -2.40 -37.47
N ARG A 101 -5.05 -1.68 -38.43
CA ARG A 101 -4.28 -2.25 -39.55
C ARG A 101 -3.00 -2.96 -39.07
N ARG A 102 -2.28 -2.44 -38.06
CA ARG A 102 -1.13 -3.12 -37.49
C ARG A 102 -1.53 -4.40 -36.76
N MET A 103 -2.66 -4.38 -36.02
CA MET A 103 -3.19 -5.54 -35.30
C MET A 103 -3.65 -6.62 -36.25
N GLU A 104 -4.34 -6.27 -37.34
CA GLU A 104 -4.71 -7.23 -38.40
C GLU A 104 -3.48 -7.96 -38.94
N LYS A 105 -2.44 -7.22 -39.33
CA LYS A 105 -1.18 -7.81 -39.83
C LYS A 105 -0.45 -8.67 -38.77
N TYR A 106 -0.54 -8.27 -37.50
CA TYR A 106 0.03 -9.06 -36.40
C TYR A 106 -0.72 -10.39 -36.24
N LEU A 107 -2.06 -10.37 -36.26
CA LEU A 107 -2.88 -11.58 -36.14
C LEU A 107 -2.79 -12.49 -37.37
N GLN A 108 -2.63 -11.94 -38.56
CA GLN A 108 -2.37 -12.71 -39.79
C GLN A 108 -1.09 -13.53 -39.70
N ARG A 109 -0.03 -12.99 -39.10
CA ARG A 109 1.21 -13.77 -38.82
C ARG A 109 0.96 -14.90 -37.83
N GLY A 110 0.05 -14.70 -36.87
CA GLY A 110 -0.33 -15.70 -35.88
C GLY A 110 -1.34 -16.75 -36.38
N GLU A 111 -1.96 -16.57 -37.55
CA GLU A 111 -3.01 -17.46 -38.07
C GLU A 111 -2.54 -18.91 -38.27
N SER A 112 -1.27 -19.11 -38.65
CA SER A 112 -0.65 -20.44 -38.75
C SER A 112 -0.51 -21.15 -37.42
N LEU A 113 -0.51 -20.40 -36.31
CA LEU A 113 -0.36 -20.91 -34.94
C LEU A 113 -1.71 -21.26 -34.31
N ASP A 114 -2.74 -20.44 -34.62
CA ASP A 114 -4.09 -20.62 -34.10
C ASP A 114 -5.14 -19.95 -35.02
N GLN A 115 -6.07 -20.75 -35.55
CA GLN A 115 -7.11 -20.27 -36.47
C GLN A 115 -8.10 -19.30 -35.82
N ALA A 116 -8.34 -19.40 -34.49
CA ALA A 116 -9.22 -18.51 -33.78
C ALA A 116 -8.67 -17.08 -33.75
N MET A 117 -7.34 -16.95 -33.52
CA MET A 117 -6.69 -15.64 -33.58
C MET A 117 -6.68 -15.04 -34.97
N GLY A 118 -6.50 -15.87 -36.01
CA GLY A 118 -6.65 -15.44 -37.41
C GLY A 118 -8.08 -14.95 -37.72
N ALA A 119 -9.12 -15.57 -37.15
CA ALA A 119 -10.51 -15.13 -37.30
C ALA A 119 -10.74 -13.74 -36.70
N TYR A 120 -10.15 -13.42 -35.56
CA TYR A 120 -10.18 -12.04 -35.02
C TYR A 120 -9.53 -11.05 -35.99
N GLY A 121 -8.38 -11.40 -36.59
CA GLY A 121 -7.72 -10.55 -37.59
C GLY A 121 -8.62 -10.24 -38.77
N ARG A 122 -9.34 -11.24 -39.31
CA ARG A 122 -10.30 -11.05 -40.42
C ARG A 122 -11.57 -10.27 -40.02
N SER A 123 -11.89 -10.17 -38.72
CA SER A 123 -13.04 -9.39 -38.26
C SER A 123 -12.76 -7.89 -38.17
N ILE A 124 -11.50 -7.48 -38.19
CA ILE A 124 -11.10 -6.08 -38.21
C ILE A 124 -11.42 -5.50 -39.63
N GLY A 125 -12.33 -4.53 -39.66
CA GLY A 125 -12.70 -3.85 -40.89
C GLY A 125 -11.63 -2.87 -41.35
N ASP A 126 -11.50 -2.72 -42.66
CA ASP A 126 -10.53 -1.82 -43.27
C ASP A 126 -10.93 -0.35 -43.08
N LEU A 127 -10.00 0.45 -42.62
CA LEU A 127 -10.09 1.90 -42.41
C LEU A 127 -8.98 2.64 -43.17
N SER A 128 -8.34 1.99 -44.13
CA SER A 128 -7.15 2.54 -44.82
C SER A 128 -7.46 3.82 -45.57
N ASP A 129 -8.61 3.91 -46.26
CA ASP A 129 -9.01 5.09 -47.02
C ASP A 129 -9.32 6.27 -46.11
N LEU A 130 -10.04 6.02 -45.02
CA LEU A 130 -10.30 7.02 -43.97
C LEU A 130 -8.99 7.53 -43.34
N GLN A 131 -8.08 6.61 -42.99
CA GLN A 131 -6.78 6.97 -42.46
C GLN A 131 -5.98 7.83 -43.43
N ALA A 132 -5.91 7.42 -44.71
CA ALA A 132 -5.13 8.12 -45.71
C ALA A 132 -5.65 9.55 -45.96
N GLU A 133 -6.97 9.74 -46.00
CA GLU A 133 -7.57 11.05 -46.19
C GLU A 133 -7.36 11.98 -45.00
N ILE A 134 -7.52 11.47 -43.78
CA ILE A 134 -7.21 12.25 -42.56
C ILE A 134 -5.74 12.64 -42.54
N ASP A 135 -4.82 11.69 -42.74
CA ASP A 135 -3.36 11.91 -42.70
C ASP A 135 -2.91 12.87 -43.83
N HIS A 136 -3.62 12.89 -44.99
CA HIS A 136 -3.38 13.85 -46.06
C HIS A 136 -3.79 15.28 -45.68
N CYS A 137 -4.91 15.42 -44.95
CA CYS A 137 -5.50 16.73 -44.68
C CYS A 137 -5.01 17.35 -43.35
N VAL A 138 -4.70 16.51 -42.32
CA VAL A 138 -4.51 16.98 -40.95
C VAL A 138 -3.20 16.46 -40.36
N GLN A 139 -2.48 17.34 -39.67
CA GLN A 139 -1.33 16.99 -38.84
C GLN A 139 -1.45 17.66 -37.48
N GLU A 140 -1.36 16.87 -36.42
CA GLU A 140 -1.40 17.32 -35.03
C GLU A 140 -2.58 18.27 -34.74
N ASP A 141 -2.35 19.57 -34.74
CA ASP A 141 -3.32 20.60 -34.39
C ASP A 141 -3.73 21.51 -35.57
N ARG A 142 -3.26 21.21 -36.78
CA ARG A 142 -3.54 22.05 -37.95
C ARG A 142 -3.90 21.26 -39.20
N VAL A 143 -4.65 21.91 -40.09
CA VAL A 143 -4.93 21.45 -41.45
C VAL A 143 -3.78 21.80 -42.37
N TYR A 144 -3.27 20.84 -43.15
CA TYR A 144 -2.18 21.04 -44.10
C TYR A 144 -2.55 22.01 -45.20
N ASP A 145 -1.57 22.68 -45.78
CA ASP A 145 -1.75 23.59 -46.92
C ASP A 145 -2.22 22.85 -48.14
N ASP A 146 -1.80 21.60 -48.27
CA ASP A 146 -2.12 20.73 -49.39
C ASP A 146 -3.44 19.96 -49.25
N ALA A 147 -4.15 20.12 -48.10
CA ALA A 147 -5.45 19.49 -47.89
C ALA A 147 -6.50 19.86 -48.94
N SER A 148 -6.38 21.06 -49.55
CA SER A 148 -7.13 21.40 -50.76
C SER A 148 -6.37 22.41 -51.62
N PRO A 149 -6.57 22.40 -52.95
CA PRO A 149 -5.99 23.44 -53.84
C PRO A 149 -6.47 24.84 -53.47
N ALA A 150 -7.68 24.99 -52.93
CA ALA A 150 -8.23 26.28 -52.50
C ALA A 150 -7.47 26.80 -51.27
N LEU A 151 -7.26 25.98 -50.26
CA LEU A 151 -6.52 26.36 -49.03
C LEU A 151 -5.07 26.78 -49.36
N ARG A 152 -4.38 25.98 -50.18
CA ARG A 152 -3.02 26.29 -50.62
C ARG A 152 -2.97 27.66 -51.35
N ASN A 153 -3.95 27.97 -52.20
CA ASN A 153 -4.03 29.25 -52.90
C ASN A 153 -4.29 30.41 -51.94
N LEU A 154 -5.18 30.23 -50.97
CA LEU A 154 -5.50 31.26 -49.97
C LEU A 154 -4.30 31.59 -49.11
N ARG A 155 -3.57 30.62 -48.60
CA ARG A 155 -2.37 30.81 -47.77
C ARG A 155 -1.25 31.50 -48.57
N ARG A 156 -1.04 31.10 -49.83
CA ARG A 156 -0.07 31.79 -50.69
C ARG A 156 -0.43 33.26 -50.93
N LYS A 157 -1.75 33.56 -51.15
CA LYS A 157 -2.20 34.94 -51.27
C LYS A 157 -1.98 35.73 -50.01
N GLN A 158 -2.26 35.15 -48.85
CA GLN A 158 -2.02 35.77 -47.54
C GLN A 158 -0.54 36.10 -47.35
N GLU A 159 0.37 35.16 -47.58
CA GLU A 159 1.81 35.38 -47.49
C GLU A 159 2.27 36.51 -48.41
N HIS A 160 1.72 36.57 -49.66
CA HIS A 160 2.04 37.63 -50.60
C HIS A 160 1.58 39.01 -50.12
N VAL A 161 0.32 39.10 -49.63
CA VAL A 161 -0.24 40.36 -49.11
C VAL A 161 0.50 40.80 -47.83
N GLU A 162 0.82 39.87 -46.96
CA GLU A 162 1.65 40.16 -45.76
C GLU A 162 3.02 40.70 -46.15
N GLY A 163 3.66 40.10 -47.15
CA GLY A 163 4.94 40.59 -47.69
C GLY A 163 4.86 42.04 -48.13
N GLN A 164 3.80 42.36 -48.93
CA GLN A 164 3.56 43.74 -49.39
C GLN A 164 3.29 44.72 -48.23
N ILE A 165 2.53 44.30 -47.22
CA ILE A 165 2.27 45.12 -46.03
C ILE A 165 3.59 45.42 -45.32
N LYS A 166 4.40 44.39 -45.04
CA LYS A 166 5.70 44.51 -44.35
C LYS A 166 6.66 45.41 -45.13
N GLU A 167 6.72 45.33 -46.45
CA GLU A 167 7.52 46.17 -47.33
C GLU A 167 7.10 47.65 -47.24
N LYS A 168 5.78 47.93 -47.39
CA LYS A 168 5.25 49.30 -47.26
C LYS A 168 5.48 49.87 -45.85
N LEU A 169 5.26 49.08 -44.80
CA LEU A 169 5.53 49.51 -43.42
C LEU A 169 7.01 49.79 -43.18
N ASN A 170 7.92 49.01 -43.74
CA ASN A 170 9.36 49.27 -43.67
C ASN A 170 9.74 50.56 -44.39
N HIS A 171 9.08 50.90 -45.50
CA HIS A 171 9.28 52.20 -46.17
C HIS A 171 8.79 53.35 -45.26
N VAL A 172 7.63 53.22 -44.59
CA VAL A 172 7.11 54.23 -43.65
C VAL A 172 8.02 54.34 -42.42
N LEU A 173 8.56 53.24 -41.90
CA LEU A 173 9.54 53.23 -40.78
C LEU A 173 10.78 54.06 -41.12
N LYS A 174 11.29 53.97 -42.33
CA LYS A 174 12.46 54.76 -42.80
C LYS A 174 12.11 56.23 -43.03
N SER A 175 11.01 56.48 -43.73
CA SER A 175 10.65 57.86 -44.16
C SER A 175 10.07 58.73 -43.02
N ARG A 176 9.42 58.09 -42.02
CA ARG A 176 8.73 58.81 -40.91
C ARG A 176 9.25 58.44 -39.54
N SER A 177 10.53 58.06 -39.44
CA SER A 177 11.16 57.58 -38.21
C SER A 177 11.08 58.56 -37.03
N GLN A 178 11.02 59.89 -37.28
CA GLN A 178 10.91 60.92 -36.26
C GLN A 178 9.61 60.92 -35.48
N TYR A 179 8.54 60.35 -36.01
CA TYR A 179 7.22 60.25 -35.36
C TYR A 179 7.04 59.00 -34.51
N LEU A 180 7.93 58.03 -34.65
CA LEU A 180 7.81 56.71 -34.02
C LEU A 180 8.35 56.75 -32.59
N ALA A 181 7.69 56.00 -31.71
CA ALA A 181 8.18 55.70 -30.36
C ALA A 181 9.27 54.62 -30.42
N GLU A 182 9.08 53.63 -31.29
CA GLU A 182 10.01 52.53 -31.56
C GLU A 182 10.05 52.22 -33.06
N LYS A 183 11.21 51.79 -33.57
CA LYS A 183 11.40 51.49 -35.00
C LYS A 183 11.12 50.00 -35.29
N CYS A 184 9.93 49.52 -34.99
CA CYS A 184 9.51 48.14 -35.23
C CYS A 184 8.08 48.06 -35.77
N ILE A 185 7.79 47.00 -36.51
CA ILE A 185 6.42 46.62 -36.90
C ILE A 185 5.90 45.70 -35.82
N VAL A 186 4.74 45.98 -35.30
CA VAL A 186 4.05 45.14 -34.30
C VAL A 186 2.67 44.69 -34.80
N SER A 187 2.20 43.56 -34.33
CA SER A 187 0.83 43.11 -34.57
C SER A 187 -0.06 43.51 -33.40
N ARG A 188 -1.19 44.14 -33.67
CA ARG A 188 -2.22 44.47 -32.69
C ARG A 188 -3.59 44.22 -33.30
N ASN A 189 -4.47 43.53 -32.58
CA ASN A 189 -5.83 43.16 -33.04
C ASN A 189 -5.82 42.55 -34.46
N GLY A 190 -4.84 41.69 -34.77
CA GLY A 190 -4.72 41.04 -36.07
C GLY A 190 -4.24 41.95 -37.21
N ARG A 191 -3.77 43.21 -36.91
CA ARG A 191 -3.27 44.17 -37.89
C ARG A 191 -1.80 44.51 -37.64
N PHE A 192 -1.07 44.72 -38.69
CA PHE A 192 0.31 45.23 -38.62
C PHE A 192 0.30 46.74 -38.45
N VAL A 193 0.85 47.23 -37.35
CA VAL A 193 0.82 48.65 -36.96
C VAL A 193 2.20 49.15 -36.58
N LEU A 194 2.35 50.49 -36.55
CA LEU A 194 3.56 51.16 -36.12
C LEU A 194 3.33 51.90 -34.78
N PRO A 195 4.28 51.81 -33.82
CA PRO A 195 4.19 52.53 -32.56
C PRO A 195 4.56 53.99 -32.75
N VAL A 196 3.59 54.89 -32.75
CA VAL A 196 3.72 56.34 -32.96
C VAL A 196 3.65 57.06 -31.61
N GLN A 197 4.49 58.06 -31.39
CA GLN A 197 4.40 58.92 -30.21
C GLN A 197 3.06 59.69 -30.26
N ARG A 198 2.31 59.69 -29.18
CA ARG A 198 0.97 60.29 -29.10
C ARG A 198 0.88 61.71 -29.59
N ARG A 199 1.93 62.54 -29.34
CA ARG A 199 2.01 63.94 -29.80
C ARG A 199 2.01 64.12 -31.33
N TYR A 200 2.36 63.08 -32.07
CA TYR A 200 2.40 63.09 -33.54
C TYR A 200 1.24 62.32 -34.19
N GLN A 201 0.27 61.85 -33.42
CA GLN A 201 -0.86 61.05 -33.91
C GLN A 201 -1.55 61.71 -35.12
N ASN A 202 -1.88 62.99 -35.02
CA ASN A 202 -2.60 63.71 -36.09
C ASN A 202 -1.74 63.99 -37.33
N GLN A 203 -0.40 64.03 -37.17
CA GLN A 203 0.53 64.31 -38.27
C GLN A 203 0.99 63.06 -39.01
N PHE A 204 0.90 61.90 -38.35
CA PHE A 204 1.35 60.63 -38.91
C PHE A 204 0.47 60.15 -40.07
N GLY A 205 -0.83 60.36 -40.00
CA GLY A 205 -1.81 59.95 -41.01
C GLY A 205 -2.05 58.46 -41.05
N GLY A 206 -3.28 58.07 -40.72
CA GLY A 206 -3.71 56.67 -40.60
C GLY A 206 -4.74 56.50 -39.51
N THR A 207 -5.06 55.26 -39.19
CA THR A 207 -6.06 54.89 -38.17
C THR A 207 -5.43 54.39 -36.89
N VAL A 208 -5.94 54.82 -35.74
CA VAL A 208 -5.53 54.31 -34.43
C VAL A 208 -6.16 52.94 -34.21
N VAL A 209 -5.35 51.93 -33.97
CA VAL A 209 -5.80 50.57 -33.67
C VAL A 209 -5.83 50.33 -32.14
N GLU A 210 -4.81 50.84 -31.44
CA GLU A 210 -4.69 50.66 -29.99
C GLU A 210 -3.88 51.77 -29.35
N VAL A 211 -4.10 52.05 -28.06
CA VAL A 211 -3.30 53.00 -27.28
C VAL A 211 -2.55 52.25 -26.18
N SER A 212 -1.28 52.52 -25.99
CA SER A 212 -0.49 51.87 -24.93
C SER A 212 -1.04 52.20 -23.55
N GLY A 213 -0.90 51.28 -22.58
CA GLY A 213 -1.41 51.44 -21.22
C GLY A 213 -0.92 52.69 -20.47
N LYS A 214 0.27 53.24 -20.86
CA LYS A 214 0.79 54.52 -20.34
C LYS A 214 0.32 55.74 -21.13
N GLY A 215 -0.44 55.55 -22.21
CA GLY A 215 -1.00 56.60 -23.04
C GLY A 215 0.03 57.43 -23.86
N SER A 216 1.32 57.13 -23.79
CA SER A 216 2.38 57.87 -24.48
C SER A 216 2.62 57.40 -25.93
N THR A 217 2.23 56.16 -26.26
CA THR A 217 2.40 55.56 -27.59
C THR A 217 1.03 55.13 -28.12
N VAL A 218 0.81 55.36 -29.39
CA VAL A 218 -0.39 55.00 -30.14
C VAL A 218 0.03 54.05 -31.25
N PHE A 219 -0.62 52.90 -31.32
CA PHE A 219 -0.40 51.92 -32.38
C PHE A 219 -1.28 52.27 -33.58
N MET A 220 -0.63 52.73 -34.67
CA MET A 220 -1.34 53.27 -35.83
C MET A 220 -1.14 52.40 -37.06
N GLU A 221 -2.23 52.20 -37.79
CA GLU A 221 -2.22 51.66 -39.14
C GLU A 221 -2.06 52.81 -40.14
N PRO A 222 -0.92 52.88 -40.88
CA PRO A 222 -0.78 53.89 -41.90
C PRO A 222 -1.79 53.73 -43.04
N ALA A 223 -2.32 54.83 -43.57
CA ALA A 223 -3.29 54.81 -44.64
C ALA A 223 -2.83 54.04 -45.90
N SER A 224 -1.49 54.01 -46.15
CA SER A 224 -0.86 53.33 -47.27
C SER A 224 -1.03 51.80 -47.26
N VAL A 225 -1.32 51.19 -46.09
CA VAL A 225 -1.49 49.73 -45.95
C VAL A 225 -2.94 49.32 -45.66
N SER A 226 -3.86 50.26 -45.46
CA SER A 226 -5.22 49.97 -45.00
C SER A 226 -5.99 49.04 -45.96
N LYS A 227 -5.89 49.21 -47.28
CA LYS A 227 -6.50 48.31 -48.25
C LYS A 227 -5.96 46.88 -48.16
N LEU A 228 -4.61 46.76 -48.04
CA LEU A 228 -3.97 45.44 -47.94
C LEU A 228 -4.33 44.74 -46.62
N GLN A 229 -4.44 45.48 -45.51
CA GLN A 229 -4.92 44.94 -44.23
C GLN A 229 -6.35 44.42 -44.31
N SER A 230 -7.24 45.14 -45.05
CA SER A 230 -8.61 44.69 -45.23
C SER A 230 -8.67 43.48 -46.18
N GLU A 231 -7.81 43.41 -47.18
CA GLU A 231 -7.68 42.24 -48.06
C GLU A 231 -7.16 41.03 -47.27
N LEU A 232 -6.14 41.20 -46.44
CA LEU A 232 -5.60 40.16 -45.59
C LEU A 232 -6.66 39.62 -44.61
N ALA A 233 -7.45 40.49 -44.00
CA ALA A 233 -8.55 40.08 -43.11
C ALA A 233 -9.65 39.30 -43.87
N GLY A 234 -9.96 39.70 -45.12
CA GLY A 234 -10.89 38.93 -45.99
C GLY A 234 -10.35 37.54 -46.31
N LEU A 235 -9.09 37.44 -46.71
CA LEU A 235 -8.44 36.16 -46.98
C LEU A 235 -8.36 35.26 -45.75
N ALA A 236 -8.20 35.81 -44.53
CA ALA A 236 -8.24 35.03 -43.30
C ALA A 236 -9.65 34.42 -43.03
N ILE A 237 -10.71 35.16 -43.32
CA ILE A 237 -12.07 34.64 -43.22
C ILE A 237 -12.33 33.52 -44.26
N GLU A 238 -11.86 33.72 -45.49
CA GLU A 238 -11.97 32.70 -46.55
C GLU A 238 -11.17 31.43 -46.18
N GLU A 239 -10.00 31.57 -45.58
CA GLU A 239 -9.20 30.46 -45.08
C GLU A 239 -9.94 29.69 -43.96
N ASP A 240 -10.48 30.39 -42.96
CA ASP A 240 -11.23 29.75 -41.87
C ASP A 240 -12.44 28.98 -42.40
N ASN A 241 -13.15 29.55 -43.39
CA ASN A 241 -14.29 28.87 -44.05
C ASN A 241 -13.83 27.61 -44.79
N GLU A 242 -12.70 27.66 -45.49
CA GLU A 242 -12.18 26.50 -46.22
C GLU A 242 -11.69 25.42 -45.26
N VAL A 243 -10.98 25.79 -44.17
CA VAL A 243 -10.58 24.87 -43.12
C VAL A 243 -11.81 24.19 -42.51
N ARG A 244 -12.86 24.94 -42.19
CA ARG A 244 -14.11 24.37 -41.67
C ARG A 244 -14.75 23.40 -42.68
N ARG A 245 -14.76 23.76 -43.97
CA ARG A 245 -15.28 22.88 -45.04
C ARG A 245 -14.53 21.55 -45.09
N ILE A 246 -13.21 21.58 -44.99
CA ILE A 246 -12.35 20.38 -44.95
C ILE A 246 -12.67 19.54 -43.71
N LEU A 247 -12.73 20.16 -42.53
CA LEU A 247 -13.03 19.45 -41.28
C LEU A 247 -14.44 18.82 -41.29
N TYR A 248 -15.44 19.52 -41.84
CA TYR A 248 -16.79 18.95 -42.01
C TYR A 248 -16.82 17.77 -43.01
N THR A 249 -16.03 17.84 -44.09
CA THR A 249 -15.91 16.73 -45.04
C THR A 249 -15.30 15.49 -44.37
N LEU A 250 -14.21 15.68 -43.62
CA LEU A 250 -13.59 14.60 -42.85
C LEU A 250 -14.50 14.06 -41.74
N THR A 251 -15.27 14.94 -41.09
CA THR A 251 -16.26 14.53 -40.08
C THR A 251 -17.34 13.65 -40.70
N ALA A 252 -17.87 14.04 -41.86
CA ALA A 252 -18.86 13.24 -42.60
C ALA A 252 -18.31 11.86 -43.00
N MET A 253 -17.04 11.81 -43.42
CA MET A 253 -16.35 10.55 -43.72
C MET A 253 -16.20 9.68 -42.48
N VAL A 254 -15.79 10.24 -41.32
CA VAL A 254 -15.75 9.50 -40.06
C VAL A 254 -17.12 8.94 -39.70
N SER A 255 -18.19 9.71 -39.88
CA SER A 255 -19.57 9.25 -39.63
C SER A 255 -20.00 8.13 -40.56
N GLU A 256 -19.57 8.14 -41.82
CA GLU A 256 -19.82 7.05 -42.76
C GLU A 256 -19.13 5.74 -42.33
N TYR A 257 -17.89 5.84 -41.81
CA TYR A 257 -17.12 4.71 -41.32
C TYR A 257 -17.47 4.31 -39.87
N GLU A 258 -18.34 5.03 -39.17
CA GLU A 258 -18.70 4.78 -37.76
C GLU A 258 -19.05 3.32 -37.47
N PRO A 259 -19.88 2.58 -38.25
CA PRO A 259 -20.20 1.18 -37.96
C PRO A 259 -18.96 0.26 -37.98
N ILE A 260 -17.99 0.57 -38.86
CA ILE A 260 -16.73 -0.18 -38.95
C ILE A 260 -15.81 0.16 -37.77
N ILE A 261 -15.71 1.45 -37.41
CA ILE A 261 -14.93 1.93 -36.30
C ILE A 261 -15.42 1.29 -35.01
N ARG A 262 -16.72 1.27 -34.71
CA ARG A 262 -17.29 0.64 -33.51
C ARG A 262 -16.99 -0.86 -33.45
N ARG A 263 -17.20 -1.59 -34.57
CA ARG A 263 -16.85 -3.02 -34.62
C ARG A 263 -15.38 -3.27 -34.35
N ASN A 264 -14.52 -2.41 -34.89
CA ASN A 264 -13.08 -2.50 -34.64
C ASN A 264 -12.74 -2.17 -33.17
N MET A 265 -13.44 -1.22 -32.55
CA MET A 265 -13.28 -0.92 -31.12
C MET A 265 -13.62 -2.14 -30.26
N ASP A 266 -14.76 -2.80 -30.52
CA ASP A 266 -15.16 -4.02 -29.81
C ASP A 266 -14.12 -5.14 -30.00
N ALA A 267 -13.64 -5.34 -31.21
CA ALA A 267 -12.61 -6.34 -31.52
C ALA A 267 -11.29 -6.03 -30.79
N MET A 268 -10.85 -4.78 -30.80
CA MET A 268 -9.63 -4.34 -30.13
C MET A 268 -9.73 -4.45 -28.61
N GLU A 269 -10.90 -4.18 -28.02
CA GLU A 269 -11.17 -4.37 -26.58
C GLU A 269 -11.04 -5.85 -26.20
N ILE A 270 -11.67 -6.75 -26.94
CA ILE A 270 -11.57 -8.20 -26.71
C ILE A 270 -10.11 -8.66 -26.82
N LEU A 271 -9.39 -8.21 -27.82
CA LEU A 271 -7.99 -8.55 -28.04
C LEU A 271 -7.09 -8.00 -26.90
N ASP A 272 -7.36 -6.80 -26.42
CA ASP A 272 -6.61 -6.20 -25.31
C ASP A 272 -6.79 -7.03 -24.02
N VAL A 273 -8.02 -7.45 -23.69
CA VAL A 273 -8.31 -8.37 -22.59
C VAL A 273 -7.59 -9.71 -22.76
N LEU A 274 -7.63 -10.29 -23.96
CA LEU A 274 -7.00 -11.58 -24.24
C LEU A 274 -5.47 -11.50 -24.13
N PHE A 275 -4.86 -10.49 -24.68
CA PHE A 275 -3.41 -10.31 -24.60
C PHE A 275 -2.95 -9.89 -23.21
N ALA A 276 -3.75 -9.16 -22.41
CA ALA A 276 -3.47 -8.93 -21.01
C ALA A 276 -3.42 -10.25 -20.21
N LYS A 277 -4.40 -11.15 -20.44
CA LYS A 277 -4.40 -12.50 -19.85
C LYS A 277 -3.18 -13.34 -20.32
N ALA A 278 -2.83 -13.27 -21.59
CA ALA A 278 -1.66 -13.94 -22.16
C ALA A 278 -0.36 -13.40 -21.58
N ALA A 279 -0.23 -12.09 -21.42
CA ALA A 279 0.93 -11.44 -20.83
C ALA A 279 1.09 -11.79 -19.33
N LEU A 280 -0.01 -11.82 -18.57
CA LEU A 280 0.00 -12.30 -17.18
C LEU A 280 0.46 -13.77 -17.13
N SER A 281 -0.08 -14.61 -18.01
CA SER A 281 0.35 -16.01 -18.13
C SER A 281 1.85 -16.13 -18.40
N ALA A 282 2.41 -15.28 -19.27
CA ALA A 282 3.84 -15.23 -19.54
C ALA A 282 4.64 -14.83 -18.29
N ALA A 283 4.23 -13.76 -17.62
CA ALA A 283 4.92 -13.22 -16.47
C ALA A 283 5.04 -14.20 -15.28
N MET A 284 4.02 -15.04 -15.07
CA MET A 284 4.00 -16.03 -13.99
C MET A 284 4.33 -17.46 -14.44
N ASN A 285 4.80 -17.65 -15.68
CA ASN A 285 5.01 -18.96 -16.30
C ASN A 285 3.78 -19.88 -16.18
N GLY A 286 2.59 -19.26 -16.39
CA GLY A 286 1.30 -19.94 -16.28
C GLY A 286 1.03 -20.88 -17.44
N ARG A 287 0.20 -21.90 -17.19
CA ARG A 287 -0.23 -22.92 -18.16
C ARG A 287 -1.74 -23.05 -18.16
N PRO A 288 -2.33 -23.50 -19.29
CA PRO A 288 -3.71 -23.96 -19.29
C PRO A 288 -3.84 -25.21 -18.44
N VAL A 289 -4.99 -25.38 -17.80
CA VAL A 289 -5.31 -26.53 -16.98
C VAL A 289 -6.60 -27.19 -17.47
N GLU A 290 -6.76 -28.47 -17.14
CA GLU A 290 -8.03 -29.12 -17.29
C GLU A 290 -8.99 -28.60 -16.21
N ILE A 291 -10.19 -28.23 -16.65
CA ILE A 291 -11.23 -27.76 -15.76
C ILE A 291 -12.54 -28.44 -16.14
N GLY A 292 -13.32 -28.86 -15.17
CA GLY A 292 -14.56 -29.55 -15.42
C GLY A 292 -15.45 -29.67 -14.19
N SER A 293 -16.62 -30.24 -14.39
CA SER A 293 -17.65 -30.46 -13.35
C SER A 293 -17.38 -31.69 -12.48
N GLU A 294 -16.40 -32.53 -12.80
CA GLU A 294 -15.99 -33.62 -11.95
C GLU A 294 -15.42 -33.08 -10.62
N ARG A 295 -15.93 -33.55 -9.51
CA ARG A 295 -15.53 -33.12 -8.17
C ARG A 295 -14.15 -33.64 -7.78
N ARG A 296 -13.13 -33.16 -8.45
CA ARG A 296 -11.73 -33.52 -8.28
C ARG A 296 -10.85 -32.27 -8.26
N LEU A 297 -9.84 -32.27 -7.42
CA LEU A 297 -8.82 -31.22 -7.43
C LEU A 297 -7.45 -31.90 -7.46
N ASP A 298 -6.67 -31.66 -8.50
CA ASP A 298 -5.31 -32.19 -8.65
C ASP A 298 -4.38 -31.03 -9.07
N ILE A 299 -3.88 -30.31 -8.06
CA ILE A 299 -2.89 -29.22 -8.28
C ILE A 299 -1.51 -29.85 -8.18
N ARG A 300 -0.76 -29.79 -9.28
CA ARG A 300 0.61 -30.26 -9.36
C ARG A 300 1.55 -29.08 -9.44
N GLN A 301 2.51 -29.01 -8.53
CA GLN A 301 3.52 -27.94 -8.46
C GLN A 301 2.94 -26.53 -8.59
N GLY A 302 1.77 -26.30 -7.98
CA GLY A 302 1.10 -25.01 -7.98
C GLY A 302 1.91 -23.97 -7.22
N ARG A 303 2.14 -22.81 -7.81
CA ARG A 303 2.86 -21.70 -7.17
C ARG A 303 1.92 -20.55 -6.90
N HIS A 304 2.11 -19.86 -5.79
CA HIS A 304 1.30 -18.69 -5.48
C HIS A 304 1.71 -17.51 -6.39
N PRO A 305 0.80 -16.95 -7.22
CA PRO A 305 1.14 -15.97 -8.26
C PRO A 305 1.70 -14.64 -7.73
N LEU A 306 1.47 -14.35 -6.45
CA LEU A 306 1.92 -13.12 -5.80
C LEU A 306 3.22 -13.29 -5.00
N LEU A 307 3.77 -14.51 -4.93
CA LEU A 307 5.06 -14.77 -4.28
C LEU A 307 6.19 -14.78 -5.32
N ASN A 308 7.41 -14.55 -4.84
CA ASN A 308 8.59 -14.65 -5.71
C ASN A 308 8.74 -16.09 -6.21
N THR A 309 8.78 -16.24 -7.52
CA THR A 309 8.84 -17.54 -8.21
C THR A 309 10.07 -18.37 -7.84
N GLU A 310 11.20 -17.73 -7.53
CA GLU A 310 12.46 -18.40 -7.20
C GLU A 310 12.46 -19.01 -5.79
N THR A 311 11.78 -18.35 -4.85
CA THR A 311 11.74 -18.79 -3.44
C THR A 311 10.46 -19.54 -3.06
N CYS A 312 9.43 -19.46 -3.91
CA CYS A 312 8.14 -20.11 -3.67
C CYS A 312 8.26 -21.63 -3.82
N VAL A 313 8.03 -22.37 -2.73
CA VAL A 313 7.93 -23.83 -2.78
C VAL A 313 6.61 -24.22 -3.43
N PRO A 314 6.60 -25.07 -4.47
CA PRO A 314 5.39 -25.46 -5.15
C PRO A 314 4.49 -26.34 -4.27
N LEU A 315 3.17 -26.16 -4.44
CA LEU A 315 2.13 -26.93 -3.77
C LEU A 315 1.72 -28.11 -4.64
N ASP A 316 1.78 -29.32 -4.09
CA ASP A 316 1.12 -30.51 -4.60
C ASP A 316 -0.08 -30.84 -3.71
N LEU A 317 -1.31 -30.80 -4.28
CA LEU A 317 -2.53 -31.04 -3.54
C LEU A 317 -3.50 -31.84 -4.39
N LYS A 318 -3.91 -33.01 -3.88
CA LYS A 318 -4.81 -33.93 -4.59
C LYS A 318 -6.02 -34.26 -3.73
N MET A 319 -7.21 -34.05 -4.29
CA MET A 319 -8.51 -34.48 -3.74
C MET A 319 -9.24 -35.30 -4.80
N GLU A 320 -9.43 -36.58 -4.52
CA GLU A 320 -10.23 -37.49 -5.36
C GLU A 320 -11.72 -37.19 -5.18
N PRO A 321 -12.59 -37.61 -6.10
CA PRO A 321 -14.03 -37.32 -6.03
C PRO A 321 -14.72 -37.82 -4.74
N ALA A 322 -14.20 -38.88 -4.13
CA ALA A 322 -14.70 -39.42 -2.88
C ALA A 322 -14.34 -38.58 -1.64
N ILE A 323 -13.35 -37.69 -1.75
CA ILE A 323 -12.87 -36.88 -0.63
C ILE A 323 -13.64 -35.56 -0.54
N ALA A 324 -14.26 -35.34 0.62
CA ALA A 324 -14.97 -34.12 0.92
C ALA A 324 -13.99 -32.98 1.29
N GLY A 325 -12.93 -33.28 2.03
CA GLY A 325 -12.03 -32.23 2.45
C GLY A 325 -10.69 -32.71 2.98
N ILE A 326 -9.78 -31.72 3.10
CA ILE A 326 -8.46 -31.91 3.66
C ILE A 326 -8.30 -31.02 4.89
N ILE A 327 -7.82 -31.60 5.98
CA ILE A 327 -7.50 -30.91 7.23
C ILE A 327 -5.97 -30.83 7.37
N ILE A 328 -5.44 -29.62 7.27
CA ILE A 328 -4.00 -29.38 7.30
C ILE A 328 -3.58 -29.00 8.72
N THR A 329 -2.62 -29.74 9.26
CA THR A 329 -2.10 -29.56 10.61
C THR A 329 -0.62 -29.18 10.59
N GLY A 330 -0.09 -28.67 11.70
CA GLY A 330 1.31 -28.27 11.85
C GLY A 330 1.49 -26.87 12.41
N PRO A 331 2.73 -26.39 12.60
CA PRO A 331 3.00 -25.06 13.14
C PRO A 331 2.54 -23.95 12.19
N ASN A 332 2.20 -22.77 12.74
CA ASN A 332 1.74 -21.62 11.94
C ASN A 332 2.83 -21.14 10.97
N THR A 333 4.08 -21.21 11.37
CA THR A 333 5.26 -20.88 10.54
C THR A 333 5.45 -21.84 9.35
N GLY A 334 4.73 -22.97 9.32
CA GLY A 334 4.87 -24.00 8.26
C GLY A 334 4.28 -23.65 6.91
N GLY A 335 3.56 -22.51 6.78
CA GLY A 335 2.96 -22.07 5.50
C GLY A 335 1.54 -22.62 5.23
N LYS A 336 0.80 -23.09 6.23
CA LYS A 336 -0.58 -23.61 6.10
C LYS A 336 -1.50 -22.64 5.37
N THR A 337 -1.56 -21.39 5.86
CA THR A 337 -2.37 -20.31 5.28
C THR A 337 -2.02 -20.04 3.82
N VAL A 338 -0.72 -20.06 3.49
CA VAL A 338 -0.25 -19.88 2.11
C VAL A 338 -0.70 -21.04 1.23
N ALA A 339 -0.63 -22.27 1.71
CA ALA A 339 -1.04 -23.45 0.96
C ALA A 339 -2.55 -23.42 0.60
N ILE A 340 -3.44 -23.13 1.57
CA ILE A 340 -4.89 -23.05 1.30
C ILE A 340 -5.25 -21.86 0.42
N LYS A 341 -4.59 -20.68 0.62
CA LYS A 341 -4.76 -19.52 -0.26
C LYS A 341 -4.31 -19.85 -1.69
N THR A 342 -3.19 -20.53 -1.85
CA THR A 342 -2.70 -20.93 -3.18
C THR A 342 -3.73 -21.81 -3.88
N ALA A 343 -4.24 -22.84 -3.22
CA ALA A 343 -5.24 -23.73 -3.81
C ALA A 343 -6.51 -22.98 -4.21
N GLY A 344 -7.04 -22.12 -3.33
CA GLY A 344 -8.23 -21.32 -3.62
C GLY A 344 -8.03 -20.31 -4.74
N LEU A 345 -6.93 -19.56 -4.71
CA LEU A 345 -6.63 -18.56 -5.73
C LEU A 345 -6.41 -19.19 -7.11
N LEU A 346 -5.63 -20.28 -7.20
CA LEU A 346 -5.39 -20.98 -8.47
C LEU A 346 -6.69 -21.53 -9.05
N SER A 347 -7.57 -22.12 -8.20
CA SER A 347 -8.86 -22.62 -8.63
C SER A 347 -9.76 -21.49 -9.17
N LEU A 348 -9.86 -20.38 -8.44
CA LEU A 348 -10.64 -19.20 -8.85
C LEU A 348 -10.11 -18.59 -10.15
N MET A 349 -8.79 -18.45 -10.29
CA MET A 349 -8.16 -17.94 -11.51
C MET A 349 -8.45 -18.84 -12.72
N ALA A 350 -8.30 -20.15 -12.57
CA ALA A 350 -8.59 -21.11 -13.62
C ALA A 350 -10.05 -20.99 -14.11
N GLN A 351 -11.00 -20.91 -13.17
CA GLN A 351 -12.43 -20.77 -13.50
C GLN A 351 -12.78 -19.41 -14.13
N CYS A 352 -11.90 -18.39 -13.99
CA CYS A 352 -11.99 -17.14 -14.75
C CYS A 352 -11.35 -17.21 -16.16
N GLY A 353 -10.93 -18.40 -16.60
CA GLY A 353 -10.27 -18.60 -17.89
C GLY A 353 -8.84 -18.06 -17.94
N LEU A 354 -8.18 -17.94 -16.79
CA LEU A 354 -6.78 -17.55 -16.68
C LEU A 354 -5.88 -18.80 -16.64
N HIS A 355 -4.72 -18.73 -17.25
CA HIS A 355 -3.66 -19.69 -16.99
C HIS A 355 -3.17 -19.55 -15.55
N ILE A 356 -2.70 -20.63 -14.96
CA ILE A 356 -2.16 -20.64 -13.60
C ILE A 356 -0.73 -21.20 -13.56
N PRO A 357 0.12 -20.74 -12.64
CA PRO A 357 1.47 -21.25 -12.49
C PRO A 357 1.45 -22.64 -11.81
N CYS A 358 1.45 -23.70 -12.61
CA CYS A 358 1.35 -25.09 -12.15
C CYS A 358 2.10 -26.05 -13.05
N GLY A 359 2.18 -27.31 -12.61
CA GLY A 359 2.71 -28.43 -13.40
C GLY A 359 1.68 -29.00 -14.37
N GLU A 360 2.17 -29.81 -15.32
CA GLU A 360 1.36 -30.51 -16.30
C GLU A 360 0.43 -31.54 -15.65
N GLY A 361 -0.79 -31.70 -16.18
CA GLY A 361 -1.80 -32.62 -15.66
C GLY A 361 -2.54 -32.08 -14.43
N THR A 362 -2.46 -30.79 -14.15
CA THR A 362 -3.30 -30.12 -13.15
C THR A 362 -4.75 -30.09 -13.60
N TYR A 363 -5.65 -30.51 -12.70
CA TYR A 363 -7.11 -30.48 -12.89
C TYR A 363 -7.78 -29.67 -11.81
N ILE A 364 -8.70 -28.79 -12.19
CA ILE A 364 -9.49 -27.93 -11.29
C ILE A 364 -10.97 -28.25 -11.45
N ALA A 365 -11.64 -28.56 -10.34
CA ALA A 365 -13.09 -28.69 -10.32
C ALA A 365 -13.75 -27.30 -10.42
N MET A 366 -14.81 -27.20 -11.20
CA MET A 366 -15.65 -26.00 -11.20
C MET A 366 -16.44 -25.89 -9.91
N GLN A 367 -16.55 -24.68 -9.41
CA GLN A 367 -17.26 -24.36 -8.17
C GLN A 367 -18.36 -23.33 -8.44
N ASP A 368 -19.47 -23.42 -7.72
CA ASP A 368 -20.53 -22.40 -7.75
C ASP A 368 -20.21 -21.21 -6.82
N GLY A 369 -19.33 -21.42 -5.87
CA GLY A 369 -18.88 -20.40 -4.93
C GLY A 369 -17.55 -20.74 -4.27
N TYR A 370 -16.77 -19.71 -4.00
CA TYR A 370 -15.54 -19.76 -3.21
C TYR A 370 -15.80 -19.03 -1.90
N TRP A 371 -15.77 -19.75 -0.78
CA TRP A 371 -16.11 -19.25 0.55
C TRP A 371 -14.88 -19.32 1.45
N CYS A 372 -14.44 -18.20 1.96
CA CYS A 372 -13.19 -18.13 2.70
C CYS A 372 -13.36 -17.45 4.05
N ASP A 373 -12.78 -18.04 5.08
CA ASP A 373 -12.49 -17.41 6.35
C ASP A 373 -10.97 -17.51 6.58
N ILE A 374 -10.24 -16.48 6.14
CA ILE A 374 -8.78 -16.44 6.14
C ILE A 374 -8.33 -15.06 6.56
N GLY A 375 -7.43 -14.99 7.53
CA GLY A 375 -6.75 -13.75 7.93
C GLY A 375 -6.97 -13.42 9.39
N ASP A 376 -6.02 -12.66 9.97
CA ASP A 376 -6.15 -12.07 11.30
C ASP A 376 -7.19 -10.95 11.27
N SER A 377 -8.26 -11.11 12.02
CA SER A 377 -9.26 -10.07 12.26
C SER A 377 -8.74 -8.93 13.17
N GLN A 378 -7.44 -8.61 13.09
CA GLN A 378 -6.81 -7.48 13.80
C GLN A 378 -7.18 -6.10 13.25
N ASN A 379 -8.30 -5.97 12.57
CA ASN A 379 -8.84 -4.66 12.24
C ASN A 379 -9.41 -4.01 13.51
N ILE A 380 -8.59 -3.18 14.13
CA ILE A 380 -8.86 -2.42 15.36
C ILE A 380 -10.15 -1.57 15.30
N SER A 381 -10.77 -1.44 14.14
CA SER A 381 -12.00 -0.65 13.93
C SER A 381 -13.31 -1.40 14.23
N GLN A 382 -13.30 -2.71 14.49
CA GLN A 382 -14.48 -3.46 14.89
C GLN A 382 -14.23 -4.10 16.26
N ASN A 383 -14.92 -3.59 17.28
CA ASN A 383 -14.89 -4.01 18.69
C ASN A 383 -15.48 -5.42 18.96
N LEU A 384 -15.50 -6.31 17.97
CA LEU A 384 -15.87 -7.72 18.17
C LEU A 384 -14.59 -8.52 18.45
N SER A 385 -14.63 -9.41 19.44
CA SER A 385 -13.51 -10.35 19.67
C SER A 385 -13.21 -11.10 18.37
N THR A 386 -11.95 -11.45 18.14
CA THR A 386 -11.50 -12.19 16.94
C THR A 386 -12.36 -13.41 16.67
N PHE A 387 -12.75 -14.16 17.72
CA PHE A 387 -13.64 -15.31 17.64
C PHE A 387 -15.02 -14.97 17.07
N SER A 388 -15.67 -13.90 17.57
CA SER A 388 -17.02 -13.52 17.10
C SER A 388 -17.03 -13.14 15.61
N GLY A 389 -15.96 -12.53 15.12
CA GLY A 389 -15.78 -12.21 13.70
C GLY A 389 -15.70 -13.47 12.83
N HIS A 390 -14.83 -14.40 13.21
CA HIS A 390 -14.67 -15.68 12.51
C HIS A 390 -15.97 -16.50 12.51
N ILE A 391 -16.62 -16.65 13.66
CA ILE A 391 -17.85 -17.43 13.77
C ILE A 391 -19.00 -16.83 12.95
N THR A 392 -19.12 -15.49 12.93
CA THR A 392 -20.11 -14.81 12.09
C THR A 392 -19.87 -15.09 10.61
N ASN A 393 -18.62 -15.10 10.16
CA ASN A 393 -18.27 -15.43 8.79
C ASN A 393 -18.55 -16.91 8.47
N VAL A 394 -18.18 -17.83 9.37
CA VAL A 394 -18.49 -19.26 9.25
C VAL A 394 -19.99 -19.52 9.15
N ILE A 395 -20.82 -18.83 9.94
CA ILE A 395 -22.29 -18.93 9.85
C ILE A 395 -22.75 -18.51 8.44
N ARG A 396 -22.30 -17.38 7.92
CA ARG A 396 -22.65 -16.92 6.56
C ARG A 396 -22.19 -17.91 5.48
N ILE A 397 -21.01 -18.50 5.64
CA ILE A 397 -20.51 -19.56 4.76
C ILE A 397 -21.45 -20.76 4.79
N LEU A 398 -21.82 -21.22 5.97
CA LEU A 398 -22.74 -22.34 6.12
C LEU A 398 -24.15 -22.06 5.58
N GLU A 399 -24.62 -20.81 5.63
CA GLU A 399 -25.92 -20.43 5.04
C GLU A 399 -25.92 -20.47 3.51
N ASN A 400 -24.79 -20.21 2.88
CA ASN A 400 -24.70 -19.99 1.42
C ASN A 400 -23.96 -21.10 0.67
N ALA A 401 -23.11 -21.90 1.32
CA ALA A 401 -22.34 -22.95 0.67
C ALA A 401 -23.23 -24.12 0.23
N SER A 402 -23.12 -24.49 -1.04
CA SER A 402 -23.77 -25.65 -1.67
C SER A 402 -22.84 -26.88 -1.75
N CYS A 403 -23.30 -27.97 -2.34
CA CYS A 403 -22.47 -29.14 -2.61
C CYS A 403 -21.35 -28.90 -3.63
N ASP A 404 -21.50 -27.89 -4.47
CA ASP A 404 -20.51 -27.52 -5.50
C ASP A 404 -19.65 -26.32 -5.07
N SER A 405 -19.69 -25.96 -3.79
CA SER A 405 -18.88 -24.86 -3.24
C SER A 405 -17.52 -25.34 -2.74
N PHE A 406 -16.52 -24.45 -2.87
CA PHE A 406 -15.20 -24.64 -2.27
C PHE A 406 -15.04 -23.77 -1.04
N VAL A 407 -14.95 -24.39 0.13
CA VAL A 407 -14.85 -23.73 1.44
C VAL A 407 -13.43 -23.80 1.97
N ILE A 408 -12.88 -22.67 2.36
CA ILE A 408 -11.50 -22.54 2.84
C ILE A 408 -11.50 -21.83 4.19
N LEU A 409 -11.12 -22.55 5.25
CA LEU A 409 -11.13 -22.02 6.62
C LEU A 409 -9.73 -22.10 7.23
N ASP A 410 -9.23 -20.98 7.69
CA ASP A 410 -7.94 -20.92 8.37
C ASP A 410 -8.15 -20.86 9.88
N GLU A 411 -7.37 -21.65 10.61
CA GLU A 411 -7.38 -21.73 12.09
C GLU A 411 -8.78 -21.94 12.70
N LEU A 412 -9.59 -22.83 12.10
CA LEU A 412 -10.96 -23.05 12.51
C LEU A 412 -11.08 -23.35 14.01
N GLY A 413 -11.91 -22.58 14.71
CA GLY A 413 -12.19 -22.68 16.14
C GLY A 413 -11.24 -21.91 17.03
N SER A 414 -10.25 -21.18 16.49
CA SER A 414 -9.31 -20.36 17.26
C SER A 414 -10.00 -19.16 17.92
N GLY A 415 -9.36 -18.61 18.97
CA GLY A 415 -9.80 -17.36 19.61
C GLY A 415 -10.80 -17.52 20.75
N THR A 416 -11.12 -18.76 21.18
CA THR A 416 -11.96 -19.06 22.34
C THR A 416 -11.32 -20.13 23.24
N ASP A 417 -12.07 -20.63 24.24
CA ASP A 417 -11.63 -21.78 25.03
C ASP A 417 -11.29 -22.95 24.11
N PRO A 418 -10.14 -23.61 24.27
CA PRO A 418 -9.73 -24.69 23.38
C PRO A 418 -10.72 -25.86 23.28
N GLY A 419 -11.42 -26.18 24.35
CA GLY A 419 -12.41 -27.25 24.35
C GLY A 419 -13.66 -26.88 23.55
N GLU A 420 -14.18 -25.67 23.72
CA GLU A 420 -15.33 -25.15 22.98
C GLU A 420 -14.99 -24.93 21.50
N GLY A 421 -13.84 -24.29 21.22
CA GLY A 421 -13.38 -24.03 19.86
C GLY A 421 -13.20 -25.31 19.04
N MET A 422 -12.66 -26.35 19.66
CA MET A 422 -12.57 -27.69 19.08
C MET A 422 -13.93 -28.30 18.79
N GLY A 423 -14.87 -28.24 19.75
CA GLY A 423 -16.25 -28.77 19.56
C GLY A 423 -16.94 -28.09 18.38
N ILE A 424 -16.82 -26.78 18.27
CA ILE A 424 -17.35 -25.99 17.15
C ILE A 424 -16.67 -26.38 15.84
N ALA A 425 -15.35 -26.54 15.84
CA ALA A 425 -14.60 -26.92 14.63
C ALA A 425 -15.09 -28.29 14.09
N VAL A 426 -15.24 -29.30 14.94
CA VAL A 426 -15.75 -30.61 14.55
C VAL A 426 -17.19 -30.52 14.01
N ALA A 427 -18.08 -29.78 14.70
CA ALA A 427 -19.46 -29.59 14.24
C ALA A 427 -19.56 -28.92 12.87
N VAL A 428 -18.73 -27.89 12.60
CA VAL A 428 -18.66 -27.22 11.30
C VAL A 428 -18.15 -28.18 10.21
N LEU A 429 -17.11 -28.96 10.50
CA LEU A 429 -16.57 -29.95 9.55
C LEU A 429 -17.60 -31.04 9.22
N GLU A 430 -18.36 -31.52 10.20
CA GLU A 430 -19.44 -32.47 9.97
C GLU A 430 -20.56 -31.90 9.10
N GLU A 431 -20.93 -30.64 9.33
CA GLU A 431 -21.94 -29.96 8.50
C GLU A 431 -21.46 -29.76 7.06
N LEU A 432 -20.21 -29.34 6.83
CA LEU A 432 -19.62 -29.21 5.49
C LEU A 432 -19.59 -30.59 4.78
N ARG A 433 -19.22 -31.66 5.50
CA ARG A 433 -19.23 -33.02 4.98
C ARG A 433 -20.64 -33.48 4.63
N ARG A 434 -21.62 -33.22 5.50
CA ARG A 434 -23.05 -33.56 5.28
C ARG A 434 -23.59 -32.86 4.04
N ARG A 435 -23.20 -31.63 3.80
CA ARG A 435 -23.55 -30.84 2.58
C ARG A 435 -22.79 -31.29 1.36
N LYS A 436 -21.78 -32.11 1.52
CA LYS A 436 -20.87 -32.55 0.45
C LYS A 436 -20.08 -31.38 -0.15
N CYS A 437 -19.83 -30.29 0.58
CA CYS A 437 -18.93 -29.23 0.11
C CYS A 437 -17.51 -29.78 -0.08
N MET A 438 -16.75 -29.17 -0.99
CA MET A 438 -15.31 -29.36 -1.04
C MET A 438 -14.67 -28.38 -0.04
N PHE A 439 -13.79 -28.85 0.86
CA PHE A 439 -13.19 -27.95 1.84
C PHE A 439 -11.70 -28.18 2.09
N LEU A 440 -11.00 -27.08 2.39
CA LEU A 440 -9.65 -27.06 2.95
C LEU A 440 -9.67 -26.31 4.27
N VAL A 441 -9.20 -26.96 5.33
CA VAL A 441 -9.25 -26.37 6.68
C VAL A 441 -7.88 -26.51 7.33
N THR A 442 -7.41 -25.45 7.97
CA THR A 442 -6.23 -25.52 8.83
C THR A 442 -6.64 -25.50 10.29
N THR A 443 -5.91 -26.19 11.11
CA THR A 443 -6.12 -26.21 12.56
C THR A 443 -4.86 -26.64 13.31
N HIS A 444 -4.79 -26.29 14.56
CA HIS A 444 -3.76 -26.76 15.49
C HIS A 444 -4.34 -27.68 16.60
N TYR A 445 -5.65 -27.94 16.59
CA TYR A 445 -6.30 -28.79 17.60
C TYR A 445 -6.00 -30.27 17.40
N PRO A 446 -5.50 -31.00 18.45
CA PRO A 446 -5.20 -32.42 18.36
C PRO A 446 -6.41 -33.29 18.05
N GLN A 447 -7.56 -32.93 18.58
CA GLN A 447 -8.79 -33.74 18.41
C GLN A 447 -9.36 -33.63 16.99
N VAL A 448 -9.17 -32.51 16.31
CA VAL A 448 -9.52 -32.37 14.90
C VAL A 448 -8.60 -33.24 14.01
N LYS A 449 -7.35 -33.50 14.45
CA LYS A 449 -6.50 -34.52 13.81
C LYS A 449 -7.09 -35.92 13.94
N THR A 450 -7.57 -36.26 15.14
CA THR A 450 -8.24 -37.56 15.40
C THR A 450 -9.51 -37.70 14.57
N TYR A 451 -10.31 -36.63 14.48
CA TYR A 451 -11.49 -36.59 13.63
C TYR A 451 -11.14 -36.90 12.16
N ALA A 452 -10.08 -36.26 11.61
CA ALA A 452 -9.63 -36.51 10.24
C ALA A 452 -9.19 -37.98 10.01
N GLN A 453 -8.64 -38.64 11.03
CA GLN A 453 -8.21 -40.04 10.94
C GLN A 453 -9.37 -41.06 11.05
N GLN A 454 -10.41 -40.69 11.76
CA GLN A 454 -11.58 -41.58 12.03
C GLN A 454 -12.72 -41.38 11.05
N THR A 455 -12.71 -40.26 10.28
CA THR A 455 -13.83 -39.91 9.41
C THR A 455 -13.51 -40.30 7.96
N GLU A 456 -14.36 -41.10 7.37
CA GLU A 456 -14.29 -41.40 5.94
C GLU A 456 -14.48 -40.14 5.12
N ASN A 457 -13.82 -40.06 3.97
CA ASN A 457 -13.89 -38.96 3.02
C ASN A 457 -13.25 -37.64 3.51
N VAL A 458 -12.46 -37.67 4.59
CA VAL A 458 -11.62 -36.55 5.03
C VAL A 458 -10.19 -37.03 5.16
N ILE A 459 -9.26 -36.23 4.59
CA ILE A 459 -7.83 -36.55 4.63
C ILE A 459 -7.13 -35.60 5.59
N GLY A 460 -6.38 -36.15 6.54
CA GLY A 460 -5.40 -35.39 7.31
C GLY A 460 -4.17 -35.09 6.46
N ALA A 461 -3.64 -33.90 6.58
CA ALA A 461 -2.40 -33.47 5.94
C ALA A 461 -1.53 -32.70 6.92
N ARG A 462 -0.25 -32.61 6.65
CA ARG A 462 0.68 -31.77 7.40
C ARG A 462 1.56 -30.94 6.49
N MET A 463 2.01 -29.81 7.02
CA MET A 463 3.15 -29.12 6.43
C MET A 463 4.43 -29.78 6.91
N ALA A 464 5.29 -30.17 5.95
CA ALA A 464 6.57 -30.78 6.25
C ALA A 464 7.49 -29.80 6.97
N PHE A 465 8.16 -30.33 7.99
CA PHE A 465 9.07 -29.58 8.85
C PHE A 465 10.33 -30.40 9.05
N ASP A 466 11.47 -29.77 8.83
CA ASP A 466 12.75 -30.42 9.07
C ASP A 466 13.09 -30.35 10.57
N ARG A 467 13.19 -31.51 11.21
CA ARG A 467 13.47 -31.61 12.64
C ARG A 467 14.91 -31.28 13.00
N GLU A 468 15.86 -31.51 12.07
CA GLU A 468 17.27 -31.24 12.34
C GLU A 468 17.56 -29.73 12.22
N SER A 469 17.13 -29.11 11.13
CA SER A 469 17.29 -27.67 10.93
C SER A 469 16.25 -26.83 11.66
N LEU A 470 15.13 -27.42 12.10
CA LEU A 470 13.93 -26.75 12.62
C LEU A 470 13.39 -25.67 11.67
N GLN A 471 13.55 -25.91 10.36
CA GLN A 471 13.03 -25.01 9.33
C GLN A 471 11.79 -25.60 8.66
N PRO A 472 10.79 -24.76 8.31
CA PRO A 472 9.66 -25.20 7.52
C PRO A 472 10.11 -25.54 6.11
N LEU A 473 9.73 -26.71 5.60
CA LEU A 473 9.98 -27.11 4.21
C LEU A 473 8.90 -26.59 3.25
N TYR A 474 7.82 -26.01 3.77
CA TYR A 474 6.67 -25.49 3.01
C TYR A 474 6.05 -26.51 2.04
N ARG A 475 6.26 -27.80 2.26
CA ARG A 475 5.71 -28.90 1.46
C ARG A 475 4.50 -29.53 2.17
N LEU A 476 3.42 -29.71 1.44
CA LEU A 476 2.23 -30.42 1.94
C LEU A 476 2.40 -31.92 1.79
N GLU A 477 2.16 -32.68 2.86
CA GLU A 477 2.15 -34.15 2.86
C GLU A 477 0.76 -34.65 3.21
N LEU A 478 0.08 -35.27 2.25
CA LEU A 478 -1.25 -35.88 2.42
C LEU A 478 -1.17 -37.20 3.17
N GLY A 479 -2.22 -37.53 3.93
CA GLY A 479 -2.31 -38.77 4.69
C GLY A 479 -1.41 -38.85 5.93
N LYS A 480 -0.71 -37.77 6.26
CA LYS A 480 0.15 -37.70 7.44
C LYS A 480 -0.39 -36.65 8.41
N SER A 481 -0.37 -36.96 9.70
CA SER A 481 -0.70 -36.00 10.76
C SER A 481 0.54 -35.24 11.21
N GLY A 482 0.44 -33.93 11.37
CA GLY A 482 1.52 -33.11 11.92
C GLY A 482 1.71 -33.37 13.41
N GLU A 483 2.96 -33.61 13.83
CA GLU A 483 3.33 -33.59 15.24
C GLU A 483 3.57 -32.15 15.70
N SER A 484 3.42 -31.92 16.99
CA SER A 484 3.68 -30.61 17.58
C SER A 484 5.19 -30.45 17.79
N CYS A 485 5.81 -29.47 17.14
CA CYS A 485 7.24 -29.18 17.26
C CYS A 485 7.53 -27.95 18.15
N ALA A 486 6.52 -27.50 18.94
CA ALA A 486 6.64 -26.26 19.73
C ALA A 486 7.76 -26.36 20.78
N LEU A 487 7.89 -27.51 21.43
CA LEU A 487 8.95 -27.72 22.43
C LEU A 487 10.35 -27.78 21.81
N ASP A 488 10.48 -28.41 20.64
CA ASP A 488 11.75 -28.45 19.89
C ASP A 488 12.19 -27.06 19.45
N ILE A 489 11.24 -26.26 18.97
CA ILE A 489 11.49 -24.85 18.61
C ILE A 489 11.88 -24.04 19.84
N ALA A 490 11.18 -24.20 20.97
CA ALA A 490 11.48 -23.50 22.20
C ALA A 490 12.87 -23.88 22.76
N LYS A 491 13.26 -25.15 22.64
CA LYS A 491 14.60 -25.63 22.97
C LYS A 491 15.67 -24.91 22.18
N ARG A 492 15.49 -24.82 20.87
CA ARG A 492 16.45 -24.17 19.98
C ARG A 492 16.55 -22.65 20.20
N LEU A 493 15.43 -22.01 20.52
CA LEU A 493 15.38 -20.58 20.87
C LEU A 493 16.00 -20.28 22.24
N GLY A 494 16.45 -21.32 22.97
CA GLY A 494 17.16 -21.17 24.23
C GLY A 494 16.28 -21.15 25.46
N LEU A 495 15.05 -21.70 25.39
CA LEU A 495 14.24 -21.92 26.60
C LEU A 495 14.98 -22.91 27.52
N ALA A 496 15.13 -22.56 28.79
CA ALA A 496 15.88 -23.36 29.76
C ALA A 496 15.34 -24.78 29.90
N ALA A 497 16.23 -25.77 30.01
CA ALA A 497 15.88 -27.20 30.03
C ALA A 497 14.82 -27.56 31.07
N HIS A 498 14.90 -26.98 32.30
CA HIS A 498 13.93 -27.23 33.35
C HIS A 498 12.50 -26.73 33.00
N LEU A 499 12.40 -25.65 32.20
CA LEU A 499 11.11 -25.14 31.71
C LEU A 499 10.56 -26.03 30.59
N LEU A 500 11.44 -26.55 29.73
CA LEU A 500 11.08 -27.50 28.69
C LEU A 500 10.59 -28.82 29.28
N ASP A 501 11.30 -29.37 30.26
CA ASP A 501 10.90 -30.59 30.96
C ASP A 501 9.54 -30.40 31.68
N ARG A 502 9.36 -29.26 32.35
CA ARG A 502 8.07 -28.93 32.98
C ARG A 502 6.95 -28.83 31.95
N ALA A 503 7.19 -28.17 30.82
CA ALA A 503 6.21 -28.05 29.75
C ALA A 503 5.90 -29.41 29.11
N TYR A 504 6.90 -30.26 28.92
CA TYR A 504 6.73 -31.61 28.42
C TYR A 504 5.86 -32.45 29.38
N TYR A 505 6.13 -32.36 30.68
CA TYR A 505 5.33 -33.04 31.72
C TYR A 505 3.85 -32.61 31.69
N GLU A 506 3.58 -31.32 31.55
CA GLU A 506 2.19 -30.82 31.47
C GLU A 506 1.44 -31.35 30.23
N VAL A 507 2.15 -31.59 29.13
CA VAL A 507 1.56 -32.04 27.87
C VAL A 507 1.37 -33.56 27.85
N TYR A 508 2.39 -34.32 28.32
CA TYR A 508 2.47 -35.77 28.11
C TYR A 508 2.34 -36.59 29.41
N GLY A 509 2.30 -35.95 30.58
CA GLY A 509 2.19 -36.61 31.88
C GLY A 509 3.43 -37.37 32.33
N GLN A 510 4.55 -37.23 31.62
CA GLN A 510 5.82 -37.87 31.91
C GLN A 510 7.00 -36.91 31.64
N HIS A 511 8.13 -37.11 32.33
CA HIS A 511 9.35 -36.36 32.06
C HIS A 511 10.04 -36.86 30.80
N SER A 512 10.69 -35.95 30.08
CA SER A 512 11.43 -36.29 28.86
C SER A 512 12.89 -36.63 29.18
N GLU A 513 13.40 -37.73 28.67
CA GLU A 513 14.84 -38.06 28.77
C GLU A 513 15.72 -37.04 28.05
N ASP A 514 15.21 -36.39 26.99
CA ASP A 514 15.93 -35.41 26.17
C ASP A 514 16.10 -34.02 26.83
N PHE A 515 15.35 -33.76 27.91
CA PHE A 515 15.39 -32.47 28.62
C PHE A 515 15.97 -32.57 30.03
N VAL A 516 16.29 -33.79 30.51
CA VAL A 516 16.93 -34.05 31.78
C VAL A 516 18.47 -33.87 31.63
N SER A 517 18.95 -32.67 31.50
CA SER A 517 20.36 -32.38 31.71
C SER A 517 20.59 -30.93 32.13
N GLU A 518 21.29 -30.83 33.27
CA GLU A 518 21.85 -29.63 33.90
C GLU A 518 20.86 -28.61 34.47
N GLN A 519 20.80 -28.56 35.77
CA GLN A 519 20.21 -27.50 36.60
C GLN A 519 20.94 -26.16 36.37
N ASN A 520 20.84 -25.60 35.16
CA ASN A 520 21.17 -24.21 34.97
C ASN A 520 19.93 -23.37 35.30
N SER A 521 19.72 -23.11 36.60
CA SER A 521 18.78 -22.10 37.03
C SER A 521 19.23 -20.76 36.47
N MET A 522 18.53 -20.25 35.48
CA MET A 522 18.71 -18.86 35.08
C MET A 522 18.44 -17.98 36.29
N ALA A 523 19.49 -17.33 36.82
CA ALA A 523 19.34 -16.37 37.90
C ALA A 523 18.37 -15.26 37.42
N ALA A 524 17.32 -15.06 38.19
CA ALA A 524 16.34 -14.02 37.85
C ALA A 524 17.05 -12.67 37.73
N PRO A 525 16.84 -11.90 36.68
CA PRO A 525 17.44 -10.58 36.58
C PRO A 525 17.02 -9.73 37.76
N LYS A 526 18.00 -9.07 38.41
CA LYS A 526 17.74 -8.19 39.57
C LYS A 526 16.74 -7.10 39.12
N SER A 527 15.65 -6.98 39.86
CA SER A 527 14.67 -5.94 39.61
C SER A 527 15.32 -4.57 39.55
N ARG A 528 15.11 -3.82 38.51
CA ARG A 528 15.53 -2.42 38.36
C ARG A 528 14.64 -1.46 39.17
N LEU A 529 13.55 -1.94 39.73
CA LEU A 529 12.64 -1.15 40.56
C LEU A 529 13.25 -0.99 41.94
N VAL A 530 13.64 0.22 42.30
CA VAL A 530 13.95 0.60 43.67
C VAL A 530 12.63 0.72 44.42
N ARG A 531 12.21 -0.34 45.09
CA ARG A 531 11.06 -0.29 46.00
C ARG A 531 11.40 0.61 47.19
N LYS A 532 10.50 1.53 47.60
CA LYS A 532 10.55 2.19 48.89
C LYS A 532 10.63 1.10 49.96
N THR A 533 11.81 0.89 50.49
CA THR A 533 11.95 0.06 51.69
C THR A 533 11.22 0.78 52.82
N GLU A 534 10.31 0.11 53.49
CA GLU A 534 9.78 0.56 54.76
C GLU A 534 10.99 0.87 55.69
N PRO A 535 10.94 1.97 56.48
CA PRO A 535 12.07 2.30 57.34
C PRO A 535 12.30 1.14 58.29
N LYS A 536 13.47 0.50 58.21
CA LYS A 536 13.94 -0.43 59.25
C LYS A 536 13.77 0.28 60.57
N LYS A 537 13.11 -0.34 61.56
CA LYS A 537 13.05 0.12 62.95
C LYS A 537 14.43 0.60 63.35
N VAL A 538 14.51 1.89 63.73
CA VAL A 538 15.72 2.57 64.16
C VAL A 538 16.27 1.82 65.36
N THR A 539 17.32 1.07 65.18
CA THR A 539 18.16 0.59 66.30
C THR A 539 18.75 1.81 66.98
N ASP A 540 18.65 1.84 68.30
CA ASP A 540 19.01 2.86 69.28
C ASP A 540 20.16 3.78 68.81
N VAL A 541 19.85 4.97 68.37
CA VAL A 541 20.80 5.97 67.88
C VAL A 541 21.27 6.88 69.02
N LYS A 542 20.67 6.68 70.20
CA LYS A 542 21.02 7.36 71.44
C LYS A 542 22.44 6.97 71.89
N GLY A 543 23.45 7.57 71.38
CA GLY A 543 24.85 7.31 71.78
C GLY A 543 25.85 7.48 70.63
N LYS A 544 25.43 7.69 69.41
CA LYS A 544 26.32 7.79 68.26
C LYS A 544 27.13 9.09 68.22
N PHE A 545 26.61 10.19 68.79
CA PHE A 545 27.28 11.48 68.90
C PHE A 545 27.09 12.03 70.32
N LYS A 546 28.20 12.50 70.94
CA LYS A 546 28.23 13.11 72.28
C LYS A 546 28.32 14.62 72.16
N MET A 547 27.84 15.34 73.17
CA MET A 547 28.04 16.79 73.27
C MET A 547 29.54 17.12 73.21
N GLY A 548 29.89 18.09 72.36
CA GLY A 548 31.26 18.49 72.14
C GLY A 548 31.98 17.78 71.00
N ASP A 549 31.38 16.72 70.38
CA ASP A 549 31.92 16.07 69.19
C ASP A 549 32.05 17.03 68.04
N SER A 550 33.19 17.03 67.33
CA SER A 550 33.36 17.74 66.08
C SER A 550 32.85 16.88 64.96
N VAL A 551 31.85 17.37 64.24
CA VAL A 551 31.17 16.65 63.14
C VAL A 551 31.20 17.43 61.84
N LEU A 552 31.29 16.70 60.70
CA LEU A 552 31.15 17.24 59.38
C LEU A 552 29.66 17.09 58.91
N VAL A 553 29.05 18.18 58.57
CA VAL A 553 27.64 18.20 58.06
C VAL A 553 27.64 18.06 56.55
N LEU A 554 26.97 17.01 56.05
CA LEU A 554 26.82 16.73 54.61
C LEU A 554 25.42 17.15 54.15
N PRO A 555 25.25 17.63 52.90
CA PRO A 555 26.24 17.72 51.81
C PRO A 555 27.11 18.98 51.83
N GLU A 556 26.82 19.97 52.70
CA GLU A 556 27.45 21.30 52.70
C GLU A 556 28.96 21.26 53.08
N LYS A 557 29.43 20.15 53.65
CA LYS A 557 30.81 19.92 54.12
C LYS A 557 31.28 20.95 55.15
N GLU A 558 30.37 21.51 55.98
CA GLU A 558 30.70 22.43 57.07
C GLU A 558 31.03 21.65 58.36
N ILE A 559 31.97 22.17 59.09
CA ILE A 559 32.33 21.59 60.36
C ILE A 559 31.53 22.28 61.49
N GLY A 560 30.92 21.47 62.36
CA GLY A 560 30.14 21.96 63.48
C GLY A 560 30.50 21.16 64.77
N ILE A 561 30.08 21.67 65.89
CA ILE A 561 30.26 21.00 67.21
C ILE A 561 28.85 20.56 67.66
N VAL A 562 28.74 19.32 68.15
CA VAL A 562 27.45 18.77 68.61
C VAL A 562 27.08 19.49 69.92
N TYR A 563 25.99 20.21 69.91
CA TYR A 563 25.40 20.91 71.06
C TYR A 563 24.50 19.97 71.87
N LYS A 564 23.67 19.19 71.24
CA LYS A 564 22.77 18.22 71.85
C LYS A 564 22.79 16.89 71.10
N PRO A 565 22.97 15.74 71.77
CA PRO A 565 22.92 14.42 71.12
C PRO A 565 21.59 14.15 70.41
N ALA A 566 21.55 13.07 69.68
CA ALA A 566 20.36 12.68 68.88
C ALA A 566 19.13 12.53 69.81
N ASP A 567 18.02 13.14 69.36
CA ASP A 567 16.68 12.96 69.92
C ASP A 567 16.05 11.64 69.48
N GLU A 568 14.81 11.35 69.90
CA GLU A 568 14.06 10.13 69.54
C GLU A 568 13.80 10.01 68.08
N ASN A 569 13.85 11.10 67.34
CA ASN A 569 13.68 11.15 65.90
C ASN A 569 15.03 11.02 65.14
N GLY A 570 16.13 10.92 65.85
CA GLY A 570 17.48 10.84 65.31
C GLY A 570 18.05 12.18 64.83
N ASP A 571 17.53 13.28 65.31
CA ASP A 571 17.98 14.62 64.97
C ASP A 571 18.98 15.11 66.03
N VAL A 572 20.12 15.60 65.59
CA VAL A 572 21.24 16.12 66.41
C VAL A 572 21.28 17.64 66.25
N ILE A 573 21.45 18.39 67.36
CA ILE A 573 21.64 19.84 67.25
C ILE A 573 23.15 20.11 67.19
N VAL A 574 23.57 20.74 66.09
CA VAL A 574 24.99 21.07 65.85
C VAL A 574 25.14 22.57 65.75
N GLN A 575 26.15 23.14 66.43
CA GLN A 575 26.51 24.54 66.29
C GLN A 575 27.56 24.72 65.19
N ILE A 576 27.19 25.53 64.20
CA ILE A 576 28.00 25.84 63.01
C ILE A 576 28.18 27.37 62.99
N LYS A 577 29.43 27.85 63.07
CA LYS A 577 29.68 29.31 62.99
C LYS A 577 28.85 30.13 63.99
N GLY A 578 28.63 29.59 65.19
CA GLY A 578 27.86 30.27 66.23
C GLY A 578 26.36 30.12 66.20
N LYS A 579 25.77 29.50 65.14
CA LYS A 579 24.33 29.25 65.01
C LYS A 579 24.02 27.78 65.27
N LYS A 580 22.96 27.50 66.01
CA LYS A 580 22.47 26.15 66.31
C LYS A 580 21.58 25.70 65.19
N ARG A 581 21.86 24.51 64.63
CA ARG A 581 21.09 23.94 63.50
C ARG A 581 20.74 22.48 63.79
N LYS A 582 19.49 22.10 63.56
CA LYS A 582 19.00 20.73 63.70
C LYS A 582 19.37 19.93 62.48
N VAL A 583 20.10 18.82 62.58
CA VAL A 583 20.60 17.99 61.49
C VAL A 583 20.37 16.53 61.78
N ARG A 584 19.86 15.74 60.87
CA ARG A 584 19.69 14.29 61.04
C ARG A 584 21.04 13.60 61.20
N HIS A 585 21.14 12.65 62.14
CA HIS A 585 22.35 11.90 62.44
C HIS A 585 22.99 11.23 61.19
N ASN A 586 22.24 10.87 60.20
CA ASN A 586 22.76 10.25 58.98
C ASN A 586 23.46 11.24 58.02
N ARG A 587 23.29 12.55 58.25
CA ARG A 587 24.02 13.63 57.57
C ARG A 587 25.25 14.12 58.32
N LEU A 588 25.53 13.48 59.43
CA LEU A 588 26.66 13.84 60.25
C LEU A 588 27.74 12.75 60.22
N GLN A 589 28.97 13.15 60.02
CA GLN A 589 30.13 12.29 60.08
C GLN A 589 31.04 12.77 61.19
N LEU A 590 31.30 11.92 62.16
CA LEU A 590 32.23 12.24 63.27
C LEU A 590 33.61 12.51 62.69
N LYS A 591 34.18 13.66 63.02
CA LYS A 591 35.52 14.06 62.61
C LYS A 591 36.53 13.88 63.75
N VAL A 592 36.18 14.34 64.91
CA VAL A 592 37.00 14.15 66.18
C VAL A 592 36.01 14.03 67.32
N ALA A 593 36.23 13.04 68.19
CA ALA A 593 35.41 12.85 69.37
C ALA A 593 35.73 13.93 70.45
N ALA A 594 34.72 14.33 71.21
CA ALA A 594 34.86 15.34 72.26
C ALA A 594 35.95 15.01 73.28
N GLU A 595 36.11 13.73 73.61
CA GLU A 595 37.12 13.22 74.55
C GLU A 595 38.57 13.47 74.07
N SER A 596 38.78 13.63 72.75
CA SER A 596 40.08 13.94 72.16
C SER A 596 40.33 15.44 72.01
N LEU A 597 39.28 16.26 72.11
CA LEU A 597 39.35 17.71 71.93
C LEU A 597 39.37 18.48 73.21
N TYR A 598 38.78 17.93 74.26
CA TYR A 598 38.60 18.63 75.52
C TYR A 598 39.06 17.76 76.68
N PRO A 599 39.64 18.39 77.76
CA PRO A 599 40.00 17.68 78.97
C PRO A 599 38.79 17.11 79.75
N PRO A 600 38.95 16.10 80.58
CA PRO A 600 37.86 15.62 81.43
C PRO A 600 37.27 16.78 82.26
N ASP A 601 35.93 16.81 82.36
CA ASP A 601 35.13 17.84 83.03
C ASP A 601 35.18 19.24 82.41
N TYR A 602 35.41 19.32 81.09
CA TYR A 602 35.41 20.59 80.38
C TYR A 602 34.01 21.23 80.33
N ASP A 603 33.94 22.50 80.77
CA ASP A 603 32.70 23.29 80.76
C ASP A 603 32.34 23.75 79.35
N PHE A 604 31.45 23.03 78.68
CA PHE A 604 30.98 23.32 77.34
C PHE A 604 30.18 24.63 77.19
N SER A 605 29.76 25.25 78.31
CA SER A 605 29.14 26.58 78.28
C SER A 605 30.06 27.63 77.65
N THR A 606 31.40 27.38 77.79
CA THR A 606 32.43 28.23 77.18
C THR A 606 32.35 28.31 75.67
N ILE A 607 31.85 27.26 75.01
CA ILE A 607 31.72 27.15 73.54
C ILE A 607 30.33 27.54 73.07
N PHE A 608 29.32 27.21 73.85
CA PHE A 608 27.93 27.28 73.40
C PHE A 608 27.17 28.51 73.88
N ASP A 609 27.63 29.20 74.97
CA ASP A 609 27.03 30.40 75.52
C ASP A 609 27.75 31.68 75.08
N SER A 610 26.97 32.73 74.86
CA SER A 610 27.48 34.08 74.55
C SER A 610 28.25 34.63 75.82
N VAL A 611 29.17 35.57 75.57
CA VAL A 611 29.90 36.23 76.63
C VAL A 611 28.96 36.96 77.63
N GLU A 612 27.86 37.45 77.11
CA GLU A 612 26.81 38.13 77.88
C GLU A 612 26.05 37.15 78.77
N ASN A 613 25.63 36.00 78.28
CA ASN A 613 24.95 34.95 79.04
C ASN A 613 25.84 34.37 80.13
N ARG A 614 27.14 34.24 79.91
CA ARG A 614 28.09 33.77 80.88
C ARG A 614 28.32 34.80 82.03
N LYS A 615 28.34 36.13 81.66
CA LYS A 615 28.41 37.20 82.68
C LYS A 615 27.16 37.24 83.53
N ALA A 616 25.97 37.10 82.88
CA ALA A 616 24.69 37.08 83.60
C ALA A 616 24.58 35.88 84.54
N ARG A 617 24.98 34.68 84.19
CA ARG A 617 25.06 33.50 85.07
C ARG A 617 26.01 33.71 86.25
N HIS A 618 27.14 34.34 86.03
CA HIS A 618 28.14 34.60 87.09
C HIS A 618 27.60 35.66 88.04
N GLN A 619 26.81 36.63 87.61
CA GLN A 619 26.14 37.62 88.42
C GLN A 619 25.01 37.00 89.23
N LEU A 620 24.14 36.19 88.63
CA LEU A 620 23.02 35.48 89.28
C LEU A 620 23.53 34.45 90.34
N GLY A 621 24.75 33.88 90.20
CA GLY A 621 25.33 32.97 91.12
C GLY A 621 25.96 33.65 92.40
N ARG A 622 26.11 34.99 92.40
CA ARG A 622 26.74 35.75 93.52
C ARG A 622 25.77 36.59 94.38
N ARG A 623 24.58 36.96 93.85
CA ARG A 623 23.55 37.73 94.53
C ARG A 623 22.17 37.42 94.00
N PHE A 624 21.19 37.31 94.91
CA PHE A 624 19.79 37.25 94.54
C PHE A 624 19.34 38.63 94.02
N ASP A 625 18.81 38.71 92.87
CA ASP A 625 18.31 39.91 92.25
C ASP A 625 16.78 39.69 91.96
N ALA A 626 15.95 40.46 92.66
CA ALA A 626 14.48 40.30 92.62
C ALA A 626 13.85 40.80 91.30
N ASP A 627 14.60 41.57 90.51
CA ASP A 627 14.09 42.19 89.24
C ASP A 627 14.64 41.50 87.98
N ALA A 628 15.34 40.38 88.11
CA ALA A 628 15.90 39.67 86.98
C ALA A 628 14.85 38.78 86.28
N VAL A 629 14.50 39.11 85.08
CA VAL A 629 13.62 38.30 84.19
C VAL A 629 14.53 37.38 83.37
N ILE A 630 14.29 36.07 83.42
CA ILE A 630 14.98 35.10 82.60
C ILE A 630 14.07 34.79 81.41
N GLU A 631 14.39 35.32 80.23
CA GLU A 631 13.74 34.93 78.96
C GLU A 631 14.52 33.72 78.37
N TYR A 632 13.75 32.64 78.08
CA TYR A 632 14.28 31.50 77.37
C TYR A 632 13.84 31.67 75.87
N GLU A 633 14.79 31.94 74.97
CA GLU A 633 14.59 31.73 73.56
C GLU A 633 14.59 30.24 73.26
N GLU A 634 13.46 29.70 72.72
CA GLU A 634 13.29 28.29 72.30
C GLU A 634 14.20 27.91 71.09
#